data_f7a4cbadd309d2e2edf24c8f23d95784
#
_entry.id   f7a4cbadd309d2e2edf24c8f23d95784
#
_cell.length_a   1.000
_cell.length_b   1.000
_cell.length_c   1.000
_cell.angle_alpha   90.00
_cell.angle_beta   90.00
_cell.angle_gamma   90.00
#
_symmetry.space_group_name_H-M   'P 1'
#
loop_
_entity.id
_entity.type
_entity.pdbx_description
1 polymer ?
#
loop_
_entity_poly.entity_id
_entity_poly.type
_entity_poly.pdbx_seq_one_letter_code
_entity_poly.pdbx_strand_id
1 'polypeptide(L)'
;MKKKIFVFMFLMLLVIGVSSSYAYLKAEKGSTGNNNLSVGSLDVTLLTDISNINLNNEIPKEDSEGLKNPSTSFRIKNNAGMTASYKISLVDGTKKSTVSNKDVKYRLIRTNANTNETVTMDIKNLDSTGLIDTGTIEANVIYNYQLVIWLDINSNPNGLVFSKNILVEGMQVSSLDKSGANYPELTDNMIPVYYDKASDTEGVWRVADRKNLNETYKWFDYNDFMWANAVTVKENGTTSRSDYLKADLGTEVKMEDITTMWVWIPRYKYQIFNGNNELSNEQEIKITFEHGIDKTGTVSCKENILTANDSSSSETCTDTINGSIINNKSTYTHPAFTFGDEELTGIWYAKFEMSTDQDSVCATSQSYDNCDKEDLNVYVKPDHISLRYQKLMNEFKSIRNMELFNNIHGFIQNENATTSSQTGEITNDDNNIDIHMQKNMEWGAVTYLAYSKYGKYGNSLYTGTNKRVYKNNWYQQLSSVYNYKTGYSGYSYNAAPSTTNVVLYNDLTDLGSGNGYKGAGASTTGTVYGIYDMNGGAYEYVMGNMVNSSGAFYSHNAGFTASPLAKYYDKYSYYSTKSLAQASVSRGRFGDATKETTKGYVESTGSWEGSYRIFPYYGFSWSTRGGRASISSYSGINDLISLNGYSTIFNSSRPVLAVSREFPWLSE
;
A
#
# COMPACT_ATOMS: atom_id res chain seq x y z
N MET A 1 -27.57 5.11 -48.97
CA MET A 1 -26.15 4.80 -48.81
C MET A 1 -25.40 5.78 -47.87
N LYS A 2 -25.60 7.09 -47.96
CA LYS A 2 -24.89 8.09 -47.12
C LYS A 2 -25.15 7.98 -45.63
N LYS A 3 -26.35 7.60 -45.16
CA LYS A 3 -26.65 7.41 -43.71
C LYS A 3 -25.97 6.18 -43.08
N LYS A 4 -25.73 5.11 -43.83
CA LYS A 4 -25.02 3.92 -43.33
C LYS A 4 -23.52 4.14 -43.19
N ILE A 5 -22.94 4.98 -44.02
CA ILE A 5 -21.50 5.34 -43.96
C ILE A 5 -21.24 6.26 -42.74
N PHE A 6 -22.18 7.15 -42.40
CA PHE A 6 -22.07 8.04 -41.27
C PHE A 6 -22.16 7.28 -39.93
N VAL A 7 -23.05 6.29 -39.83
CA VAL A 7 -23.14 5.41 -38.62
C VAL A 7 -21.90 4.54 -38.51
N PHE A 8 -21.34 4.06 -39.61
CA PHE A 8 -20.11 3.26 -39.56
C PHE A 8 -18.88 4.11 -39.21
N MET A 9 -18.77 5.34 -39.68
CA MET A 9 -17.74 6.30 -39.26
C MET A 9 -17.91 6.73 -37.81
N PHE A 10 -19.14 6.90 -37.31
CA PHE A 10 -19.40 7.24 -35.93
C PHE A 10 -19.08 6.07 -34.96
N LEU A 11 -19.39 4.83 -35.40
CA LEU A 11 -18.97 3.62 -34.66
C LEU A 11 -17.44 3.40 -34.69
N MET A 12 -16.78 3.71 -35.81
CA MET A 12 -15.30 3.69 -35.84
C MET A 12 -14.67 4.78 -34.97
N LEU A 13 -15.25 5.96 -34.91
CA LEU A 13 -14.78 7.04 -34.01
C LEU A 13 -15.06 6.73 -32.55
N LEU A 14 -16.14 6.01 -32.22
CA LEU A 14 -16.43 5.54 -30.88
C LEU A 14 -15.44 4.45 -30.43
N VAL A 15 -15.04 3.53 -31.32
CA VAL A 15 -14.02 2.51 -31.04
C VAL A 15 -12.62 3.13 -30.89
N ILE A 16 -12.33 4.24 -31.58
CA ILE A 16 -11.06 4.96 -31.46
C ILE A 16 -11.05 5.85 -30.22
N GLY A 17 -12.23 6.34 -29.78
CA GLY A 17 -12.36 7.21 -28.59
C GLY A 17 -12.25 6.48 -27.24
N VAL A 18 -12.51 5.16 -27.21
CA VAL A 18 -12.45 4.36 -25.96
C VAL A 18 -11.05 3.78 -25.72
N SER A 19 -10.17 3.79 -26.72
CA SER A 19 -8.84 3.17 -26.65
C SER A 19 -7.70 4.09 -26.19
N SER A 20 -7.96 5.33 -25.81
CA SER A 20 -6.90 6.30 -25.46
C SER A 20 -6.57 6.42 -23.96
N SER A 21 -7.17 5.62 -23.08
CA SER A 21 -6.95 5.74 -21.62
C SER A 21 -6.04 4.68 -21.00
N TYR A 22 -5.68 3.62 -21.71
CA TYR A 22 -4.83 2.56 -21.17
C TYR A 22 -3.72 2.19 -22.13
N ALA A 23 -2.51 2.69 -21.91
CA ALA A 23 -1.32 2.17 -22.54
C ALA A 23 -0.73 0.97 -21.79
N TYR A 24 -1.56 0.00 -21.45
CA TYR A 24 -1.11 -1.36 -21.21
C TYR A 24 -0.93 -2.03 -22.57
N LEU A 25 0.30 -2.30 -22.96
CA LEU A 25 0.57 -3.13 -24.14
C LEU A 25 0.43 -4.58 -23.75
N LYS A 26 -0.71 -5.16 -24.06
CA LYS A 26 -0.97 -6.59 -23.97
C LYS A 26 -0.50 -7.26 -25.26
N ALA A 27 0.56 -8.04 -25.20
CA ALA A 27 0.99 -8.90 -26.30
C ALA A 27 0.48 -10.33 -26.05
N GLU A 28 -0.70 -10.64 -26.57
CA GLU A 28 -1.25 -12.00 -26.55
C GLU A 28 -0.99 -12.65 -27.90
N LYS A 29 -0.32 -13.81 -27.94
CA LYS A 29 -0.10 -14.55 -29.18
C LYS A 29 -0.78 -15.92 -29.15
N GLY A 30 -1.91 -15.98 -29.86
CA GLY A 30 -2.46 -17.20 -30.39
C GLY A 30 -2.11 -17.27 -31.86
N SER A 31 -1.33 -18.27 -32.27
CA SER A 31 -1.01 -18.72 -33.64
C SER A 31 -0.76 -17.67 -34.74
N THR A 32 0.47 -17.70 -35.26
CA THR A 32 0.94 -17.21 -36.58
C THR A 32 0.77 -15.70 -36.90
N GLY A 33 1.83 -14.96 -36.67
CA GLY A 33 2.03 -13.60 -37.14
C GLY A 33 2.78 -12.70 -36.16
N ASN A 34 3.78 -11.95 -36.62
CA ASN A 34 4.41 -10.89 -35.83
C ASN A 34 3.37 -9.82 -35.52
N ASN A 35 2.92 -9.73 -34.30
CA ASN A 35 2.08 -8.64 -33.81
C ASN A 35 2.97 -7.51 -33.33
N ASN A 36 3.26 -6.56 -34.20
CA ASN A 36 3.80 -5.27 -33.85
C ASN A 36 2.63 -4.34 -33.50
N LEU A 37 2.38 -4.10 -32.22
CA LEU A 37 1.50 -3.02 -31.81
C LEU A 37 2.39 -1.82 -31.47
N SER A 38 2.53 -0.90 -32.43
CA SER A 38 3.25 0.36 -32.22
C SER A 38 2.23 1.44 -31.85
N VAL A 39 2.10 1.71 -30.57
CA VAL A 39 1.49 2.96 -30.09
C VAL A 39 2.45 3.56 -29.08
N GLY A 40 3.27 4.49 -29.54
CA GLY A 40 4.11 5.32 -28.67
C GLY A 40 5.13 4.56 -27.82
N SER A 41 6.14 3.98 -28.45
CA SER A 41 7.45 3.60 -27.89
C SER A 41 7.55 2.63 -26.69
N LEU A 42 6.55 1.87 -26.36
CA LEU A 42 6.63 0.75 -25.42
C LEU A 42 6.63 -0.55 -26.20
N ASP A 43 7.70 -1.33 -26.07
CA ASP A 43 7.84 -2.53 -26.89
C ASP A 43 8.64 -3.61 -26.14
N VAL A 44 8.07 -4.08 -25.00
CA VAL A 44 8.53 -5.34 -24.43
C VAL A 44 7.74 -6.45 -25.09
N THR A 45 8.41 -7.23 -25.91
CA THR A 45 7.78 -8.26 -26.74
C THR A 45 8.21 -9.65 -26.33
N LEU A 46 7.28 -10.60 -26.38
CA LEU A 46 7.57 -12.04 -26.35
C LEU A 46 8.11 -12.45 -27.72
N LEU A 47 9.36 -12.89 -27.76
CA LEU A 47 10.04 -13.28 -29.01
C LEU A 47 9.82 -14.72 -29.45
N THR A 48 9.19 -15.54 -28.59
CA THR A 48 9.10 -16.99 -28.82
C THR A 48 7.65 -17.39 -29.05
N ASP A 49 7.42 -18.23 -30.07
CA ASP A 49 6.11 -18.83 -30.32
C ASP A 49 5.91 -20.04 -29.40
N ILE A 50 5.36 -19.82 -28.20
CA ILE A 50 4.93 -20.88 -27.32
C ILE A 50 3.42 -20.97 -27.41
N SER A 51 2.94 -22.11 -27.94
CA SER A 51 1.51 -22.26 -28.16
C SER A 51 0.70 -22.51 -26.90
N ASN A 52 1.19 -23.29 -25.95
CA ASN A 52 0.54 -23.54 -24.67
C ASN A 52 1.52 -24.25 -23.71
N ILE A 53 1.44 -23.92 -22.44
CA ILE A 53 2.08 -24.67 -21.36
C ILE A 53 1.03 -25.62 -20.79
N ASN A 54 1.24 -26.92 -20.96
CA ASN A 54 0.28 -27.96 -20.54
C ASN A 54 0.96 -28.94 -19.59
N LEU A 55 0.24 -29.31 -18.54
CA LEU A 55 0.56 -30.49 -17.71
C LEU A 55 -0.43 -31.59 -18.08
N ASN A 56 -0.05 -32.42 -19.07
CA ASN A 56 -0.89 -33.52 -19.55
C ASN A 56 -0.49 -34.82 -18.81
N ASN A 57 -1.48 -35.45 -18.17
CA ASN A 57 -1.28 -36.72 -17.43
C ASN A 57 -0.16 -36.62 -16.35
N GLU A 58 0.09 -35.42 -15.87
CA GLU A 58 1.07 -35.19 -14.81
C GLU A 58 0.52 -35.70 -13.49
N ILE A 59 1.38 -36.34 -12.72
CA ILE A 59 1.08 -36.80 -11.35
C ILE A 59 1.74 -35.84 -10.36
N PRO A 60 1.16 -35.62 -9.19
CA PRO A 60 1.77 -34.81 -8.13
C PRO A 60 3.16 -35.37 -7.76
N LYS A 61 4.12 -34.46 -7.54
CA LYS A 61 5.53 -34.78 -7.33
C LYS A 61 6.13 -33.94 -6.19
N GLU A 62 7.11 -34.52 -5.51
CA GLU A 62 8.03 -33.75 -4.66
C GLU A 62 8.89 -32.83 -5.52
N ASP A 63 9.36 -31.73 -4.93
CA ASP A 63 10.12 -30.70 -5.63
C ASP A 63 11.36 -31.23 -6.35
N SER A 64 12.07 -32.21 -5.73
CA SER A 64 13.24 -32.84 -6.31
C SER A 64 12.95 -33.60 -7.61
N GLU A 65 11.76 -34.16 -7.75
CA GLU A 65 11.31 -34.85 -8.96
C GLU A 65 10.67 -33.86 -9.95
N GLY A 66 9.92 -32.87 -9.45
CA GLY A 66 9.31 -31.80 -10.25
C GLY A 66 10.36 -31.01 -11.05
N LEU A 67 11.49 -30.73 -10.44
CA LEU A 67 12.61 -30.02 -11.07
C LEU A 67 13.25 -30.80 -12.26
N LYS A 68 12.96 -32.07 -12.42
CA LYS A 68 13.41 -32.88 -13.56
C LYS A 68 12.46 -32.77 -14.77
N ASN A 69 11.33 -32.16 -14.63
CA ASN A 69 10.41 -31.94 -15.73
C ASN A 69 11.07 -31.14 -16.87
N PRO A 70 10.67 -31.37 -18.12
CA PRO A 70 11.14 -30.55 -19.25
C PRO A 70 10.87 -29.07 -19.01
N SER A 71 11.86 -28.23 -19.27
CA SER A 71 11.68 -26.78 -19.19
C SER A 71 11.05 -26.22 -20.46
N THR A 72 10.17 -25.25 -20.29
CA THR A 72 9.67 -24.39 -21.38
C THR A 72 10.57 -23.17 -21.47
N SER A 73 11.15 -22.93 -22.64
CA SER A 73 12.02 -21.79 -22.89
C SER A 73 11.29 -20.70 -23.65
N PHE A 74 11.41 -19.46 -23.18
CA PHE A 74 10.88 -18.29 -23.88
C PHE A 74 11.81 -17.09 -23.71
N ARG A 75 11.58 -16.05 -24.51
CA ARG A 75 12.41 -14.84 -24.48
C ARG A 75 11.53 -13.60 -24.54
N ILE A 76 11.91 -12.60 -23.75
CA ILE A 76 11.34 -11.25 -23.88
C ILE A 76 12.43 -10.29 -24.34
N LYS A 77 12.04 -9.25 -25.04
CA LYS A 77 12.93 -8.18 -25.51
C LYS A 77 12.27 -6.83 -25.25
N ASN A 78 13.04 -5.92 -24.71
CA ASN A 78 12.69 -4.50 -24.75
C ASN A 78 13.23 -3.90 -26.05
N ASN A 79 12.35 -3.56 -27.00
CA ASN A 79 12.73 -2.91 -28.25
C ASN A 79 12.75 -1.38 -28.13
N ALA A 80 12.30 -0.83 -27.00
CA ALA A 80 12.33 0.61 -26.74
C ALA A 80 13.74 1.12 -26.52
N GLY A 81 13.95 2.39 -26.77
CA GLY A 81 15.23 3.07 -26.52
C GLY A 81 15.51 3.41 -25.04
N MET A 82 14.69 2.92 -24.10
CA MET A 82 14.76 3.20 -22.67
C MET A 82 14.34 1.99 -21.85
N THR A 83 14.62 2.00 -20.56
CA THR A 83 14.25 0.95 -19.61
C THR A 83 12.72 0.83 -19.54
N ALA A 84 12.23 -0.39 -19.49
CA ALA A 84 10.82 -0.71 -19.28
C ALA A 84 10.66 -1.63 -18.07
N SER A 85 9.56 -1.50 -17.34
CA SER A 85 9.10 -2.53 -16.42
C SER A 85 8.32 -3.58 -17.18
N TYR A 86 8.31 -4.81 -16.69
CA TYR A 86 7.53 -5.89 -17.31
C TYR A 86 6.89 -6.78 -16.25
N LYS A 87 5.79 -7.43 -16.65
CA LYS A 87 5.15 -8.53 -15.92
C LYS A 87 5.04 -9.73 -16.87
N ILE A 88 5.25 -10.92 -16.34
CA ILE A 88 5.06 -12.18 -17.06
C ILE A 88 4.11 -13.04 -16.27
N SER A 89 2.98 -13.40 -16.86
CA SER A 89 1.95 -14.20 -16.22
C SER A 89 1.58 -15.43 -17.05
N LEU A 90 1.14 -16.48 -16.39
CA LEU A 90 0.50 -17.64 -17.00
C LEU A 90 -1.00 -17.44 -16.98
N VAL A 91 -1.60 -17.18 -18.13
CA VAL A 91 -3.04 -16.91 -18.28
C VAL A 91 -3.73 -18.04 -19.01
N ASP A 92 -5.05 -18.20 -18.81
CA ASP A 92 -5.81 -19.19 -19.53
C ASP A 92 -5.83 -18.86 -21.03
N GLY A 93 -5.64 -19.88 -21.85
CA GLY A 93 -5.79 -19.79 -23.29
C GLY A 93 -7.22 -20.11 -23.74
N THR A 94 -7.35 -20.62 -24.96
CA THR A 94 -8.64 -21.09 -25.52
C THR A 94 -9.27 -22.23 -24.70
N LYS A 95 -8.45 -23.01 -24.00
CA LYS A 95 -8.91 -24.00 -23.02
C LYS A 95 -8.64 -23.45 -21.63
N LYS A 96 -9.70 -23.32 -20.83
CA LYS A 96 -9.55 -22.92 -19.42
C LYS A 96 -8.87 -24.03 -18.63
N SER A 97 -7.92 -23.65 -17.80
CA SER A 97 -7.33 -24.53 -16.79
C SER A 97 -8.36 -24.82 -15.70
N THR A 98 -8.51 -26.09 -15.34
CA THR A 98 -9.38 -26.51 -14.23
C THR A 98 -8.59 -26.91 -12.99
N VAL A 99 -7.27 -27.05 -13.11
CA VAL A 99 -6.35 -27.18 -11.97
C VAL A 99 -6.21 -25.81 -11.31
N SER A 100 -6.35 -25.76 -10.00
CA SER A 100 -6.10 -24.53 -9.25
C SER A 100 -4.62 -24.12 -9.38
N ASN A 101 -4.36 -22.84 -9.60
CA ASN A 101 -2.99 -22.32 -9.67
C ASN A 101 -2.18 -22.72 -8.43
N LYS A 102 -2.75 -22.64 -7.22
CA LYS A 102 -2.08 -23.02 -5.95
C LYS A 102 -1.57 -24.47 -5.89
N ASP A 103 -2.11 -25.34 -6.74
CA ASP A 103 -1.70 -26.75 -6.84
C ASP A 103 -0.54 -26.96 -7.81
N VAL A 104 -0.07 -25.88 -8.44
CA VAL A 104 1.02 -25.88 -9.41
C VAL A 104 2.24 -25.20 -8.81
N LYS A 105 3.37 -25.87 -8.85
CA LYS A 105 4.67 -25.28 -8.50
C LYS A 105 5.49 -25.01 -9.74
N TYR A 106 6.35 -24.03 -9.63
CA TYR A 106 7.27 -23.69 -10.70
C TYR A 106 8.63 -23.24 -10.18
N ARG A 107 9.62 -23.32 -11.05
CA ARG A 107 10.91 -22.64 -10.92
C ARG A 107 11.24 -21.94 -12.22
N LEU A 108 11.70 -20.71 -12.11
CA LEU A 108 12.08 -19.86 -13.24
C LEU A 108 13.59 -19.57 -13.19
N ILE A 109 14.24 -19.65 -14.34
CA ILE A 109 15.62 -19.23 -14.52
C ILE A 109 15.62 -18.14 -15.60
N ARG A 110 16.20 -16.97 -15.28
CA ARG A 110 16.33 -15.84 -16.19
C ARG A 110 17.79 -15.58 -16.50
N THR A 111 18.14 -15.47 -17.78
CA THR A 111 19.49 -15.11 -18.22
C THR A 111 19.41 -13.85 -19.07
N ASN A 112 20.18 -12.82 -18.70
CA ASN A 112 20.41 -11.66 -19.52
C ASN A 112 21.30 -12.07 -20.72
N ALA A 113 20.74 -12.02 -21.93
CA ALA A 113 21.45 -12.44 -23.14
C ALA A 113 22.63 -11.53 -23.51
N ASN A 114 22.68 -10.31 -23.00
CA ASN A 114 23.74 -9.35 -23.27
C ASN A 114 24.94 -9.52 -22.33
N THR A 115 24.68 -9.85 -21.05
CA THR A 115 25.74 -9.98 -20.01
C THR A 115 26.04 -11.45 -19.66
N ASN A 116 25.18 -12.40 -20.06
CA ASN A 116 25.19 -13.81 -19.62
C ASN A 116 24.97 -14.00 -18.11
N GLU A 117 24.56 -12.96 -17.41
CA GLU A 117 24.18 -13.07 -15.99
C GLU A 117 22.92 -13.92 -15.87
N THR A 118 22.96 -14.90 -14.98
CA THR A 118 21.85 -15.84 -14.77
C THR A 118 21.35 -15.75 -13.33
N VAL A 119 20.05 -15.60 -13.17
CA VAL A 119 19.34 -15.63 -11.90
C VAL A 119 18.45 -16.86 -11.87
N THR A 120 18.66 -17.71 -10.88
CA THR A 120 17.77 -18.85 -10.58
C THR A 120 16.85 -18.45 -9.44
N MET A 121 15.56 -18.43 -9.69
CA MET A 121 14.57 -18.08 -8.69
C MET A 121 14.21 -19.27 -7.81
N ASP A 122 13.71 -19.01 -6.62
CA ASP A 122 13.25 -20.06 -5.71
C ASP A 122 12.03 -20.80 -6.29
N ILE A 123 11.76 -21.99 -5.78
CA ILE A 123 10.54 -22.74 -6.09
C ILE A 123 9.37 -21.99 -5.45
N LYS A 124 8.33 -21.74 -6.25
CA LYS A 124 7.10 -21.06 -5.79
C LYS A 124 5.87 -21.85 -6.22
N ASN A 125 4.79 -21.72 -5.46
CA ASN A 125 3.46 -22.05 -5.95
C ASN A 125 3.01 -20.96 -6.92
N LEU A 126 2.31 -21.35 -7.97
CA LEU A 126 1.68 -20.39 -8.86
C LEU A 126 0.55 -19.70 -8.08
N ASP A 127 0.56 -18.38 -8.02
CA ASP A 127 -0.48 -17.61 -7.35
C ASP A 127 -1.78 -17.58 -8.17
N SER A 128 -2.83 -17.02 -7.61
CA SER A 128 -4.13 -16.89 -8.26
C SER A 128 -4.05 -16.09 -9.56
N THR A 129 -3.14 -15.12 -9.63
CA THR A 129 -2.94 -14.25 -10.80
C THR A 129 -2.12 -14.92 -11.92
N GLY A 130 -1.49 -16.04 -11.63
CA GLY A 130 -0.57 -16.69 -12.56
C GLY A 130 0.73 -15.95 -12.79
N LEU A 131 1.06 -14.95 -11.96
CA LEU A 131 2.28 -14.16 -12.10
C LEU A 131 3.51 -15.04 -11.83
N ILE A 132 4.48 -15.03 -12.76
CA ILE A 132 5.72 -15.80 -12.64
C ILE A 132 6.98 -14.95 -12.57
N ASP A 133 6.98 -13.75 -13.15
CA ASP A 133 8.10 -12.80 -13.02
C ASP A 133 7.65 -11.36 -13.27
N THR A 134 8.36 -10.43 -12.64
CA THR A 134 8.22 -9.00 -12.88
C THR A 134 9.56 -8.32 -12.60
N GLY A 135 9.85 -7.23 -13.27
CA GLY A 135 11.10 -6.52 -13.10
C GLY A 135 11.26 -5.38 -14.09
N THR A 136 12.51 -4.98 -14.26
CA THR A 136 12.90 -4.01 -15.29
C THR A 136 13.80 -4.67 -16.32
N ILE A 137 13.69 -4.20 -17.54
CA ILE A 137 14.53 -4.61 -18.67
C ILE A 137 15.07 -3.36 -19.39
N GLU A 138 16.37 -3.24 -19.45
CA GLU A 138 17.03 -2.10 -20.07
C GLU A 138 16.76 -2.04 -21.58
N ALA A 139 16.99 -0.86 -22.16
CA ALA A 139 16.84 -0.64 -23.59
C ALA A 139 17.59 -1.69 -24.43
N ASN A 140 16.90 -2.30 -25.38
CA ASN A 140 17.44 -3.30 -26.31
C ASN A 140 17.96 -4.61 -25.66
N VAL A 141 17.73 -4.83 -24.37
CA VAL A 141 18.10 -6.07 -23.68
C VAL A 141 17.12 -7.19 -24.00
N ILE A 142 17.66 -8.41 -24.02
CA ILE A 142 16.89 -9.66 -24.17
C ILE A 142 17.09 -10.49 -22.89
N TYR A 143 15.98 -10.93 -22.28
CA TYR A 143 16.01 -11.96 -21.25
C TYR A 143 15.56 -13.30 -21.82
N ASN A 144 16.38 -14.33 -21.60
CA ASN A 144 16.06 -15.73 -21.87
C ASN A 144 15.54 -16.37 -20.61
N TYR A 145 14.40 -17.05 -20.69
CA TYR A 145 13.76 -17.73 -19.58
C TYR A 145 13.73 -19.23 -19.79
N GLN A 146 13.85 -19.96 -18.71
CA GLN A 146 13.56 -21.39 -18.61
C GLN A 146 12.58 -21.61 -17.46
N LEU A 147 11.37 -22.03 -17.78
CA LEU A 147 10.29 -22.31 -16.84
C LEU A 147 10.13 -23.83 -16.69
N VAL A 148 10.28 -24.33 -15.46
CA VAL A 148 9.96 -25.72 -15.09
C VAL A 148 8.70 -25.67 -14.22
N ILE A 149 7.69 -26.47 -14.54
CA ILE A 149 6.43 -26.54 -13.80
C ILE A 149 6.06 -27.98 -13.47
N TRP A 150 5.38 -28.19 -12.34
CA TRP A 150 4.85 -29.49 -11.90
C TRP A 150 3.67 -29.32 -10.95
N LEU A 151 2.95 -30.43 -10.70
CA LEU A 151 1.90 -30.45 -9.68
C LEU A 151 2.51 -30.72 -8.30
N ASP A 152 2.10 -29.92 -7.31
CA ASP A 152 2.50 -30.11 -5.91
C ASP A 152 2.10 -31.52 -5.44
N ILE A 153 2.94 -32.18 -4.64
CA ILE A 153 2.69 -33.52 -4.11
C ILE A 153 1.36 -33.63 -3.35
N ASN A 154 0.92 -32.53 -2.74
CA ASN A 154 -0.31 -32.47 -1.96
C ASN A 154 -1.56 -32.17 -2.81
N SER A 155 -1.41 -31.98 -4.12
CA SER A 155 -2.53 -31.68 -5.02
C SER A 155 -3.35 -32.91 -5.37
N ASN A 156 -4.61 -32.71 -5.74
CA ASN A 156 -5.49 -33.79 -6.21
C ASN A 156 -6.07 -33.44 -7.60
N PRO A 157 -5.30 -33.63 -8.68
CA PRO A 157 -5.64 -33.15 -10.01
C PRO A 157 -6.57 -34.08 -10.81
N ASN A 158 -7.24 -35.08 -10.20
CA ASN A 158 -8.01 -36.10 -10.90
C ASN A 158 -9.00 -35.55 -11.92
N GLY A 159 -8.73 -35.79 -13.20
CA GLY A 159 -9.57 -35.35 -14.32
C GLY A 159 -9.47 -33.84 -14.63
N LEU A 160 -8.57 -33.11 -13.99
CA LEU A 160 -8.37 -31.67 -14.20
C LEU A 160 -7.34 -31.43 -15.31
N VAL A 161 -7.45 -30.28 -15.97
CA VAL A 161 -6.58 -29.83 -17.06
C VAL A 161 -5.83 -28.59 -16.63
N PHE A 162 -4.52 -28.57 -16.86
CA PHE A 162 -3.73 -27.34 -16.79
C PHE A 162 -3.27 -26.96 -18.20
N SER A 163 -3.69 -25.77 -18.63
CA SER A 163 -3.35 -25.22 -19.96
C SER A 163 -3.27 -23.71 -19.85
N LYS A 164 -2.08 -23.15 -19.97
CA LYS A 164 -1.82 -21.72 -19.83
C LYS A 164 -0.99 -21.19 -20.99
N ASN A 165 -1.19 -19.91 -21.31
CA ASN A 165 -0.36 -19.12 -22.22
C ASN A 165 0.55 -18.21 -21.43
N ILE A 166 1.66 -17.78 -22.01
CA ILE A 166 2.51 -16.73 -21.46
C ILE A 166 1.99 -15.38 -21.92
N LEU A 167 1.64 -14.53 -20.96
CA LEU A 167 1.32 -13.12 -21.20
C LEU A 167 2.52 -12.28 -20.72
N VAL A 168 3.00 -11.39 -21.58
CA VAL A 168 4.03 -10.40 -21.24
C VAL A 168 3.42 -9.01 -21.37
N GLU A 169 3.47 -8.27 -20.29
CA GLU A 169 3.04 -6.87 -20.21
C GLU A 169 4.26 -5.99 -19.95
N GLY A 170 4.40 -4.90 -20.67
CA GLY A 170 5.50 -3.96 -20.49
C GLY A 170 4.96 -2.56 -20.24
N MET A 171 5.65 -1.84 -19.35
CA MET A 171 5.39 -0.43 -19.09
C MET A 171 6.72 0.32 -19.04
N GLN A 172 6.76 1.50 -19.66
CA GLN A 172 7.95 2.34 -19.62
C GLN A 172 8.23 2.79 -18.19
N VAL A 173 9.47 2.58 -17.74
CA VAL A 173 9.92 3.14 -16.47
C VAL A 173 10.20 4.62 -16.67
N SER A 174 9.79 5.45 -15.71
CA SER A 174 10.09 6.87 -15.72
C SER A 174 11.59 7.12 -15.88
N SER A 175 11.95 7.95 -16.84
CA SER A 175 13.32 8.45 -16.94
C SER A 175 13.62 9.52 -15.90
N LEU A 176 12.59 10.05 -15.23
CA LEU A 176 12.69 11.12 -14.26
C LEU A 176 12.97 10.63 -12.84
N ASP A 177 12.42 9.48 -12.45
CA ASP A 177 12.74 8.86 -11.16
C ASP A 177 13.88 7.83 -11.32
N LYS A 178 15.00 8.11 -10.68
CA LYS A 178 16.19 7.23 -10.65
C LYS A 178 16.38 6.55 -9.30
N SER A 179 15.37 6.58 -8.43
CA SER A 179 15.46 5.97 -7.09
C SER A 179 15.46 4.45 -7.13
N GLY A 180 14.91 3.87 -8.19
CA GLY A 180 14.67 2.45 -8.32
C GLY A 180 13.33 1.99 -7.73
N ALA A 181 12.44 2.91 -7.40
CA ALA A 181 11.10 2.59 -6.92
C ALA A 181 10.25 1.92 -7.99
N ASN A 182 9.38 0.99 -7.57
CA ASN A 182 8.33 0.48 -8.44
C ASN A 182 7.39 1.60 -8.88
N TYR A 183 6.99 1.52 -10.13
CA TYR A 183 6.03 2.45 -10.70
C TYR A 183 4.67 2.34 -9.97
N PRO A 184 4.00 3.48 -9.66
CA PRO A 184 2.72 3.44 -8.98
C PRO A 184 1.63 2.75 -9.82
N GLU A 185 0.96 1.77 -9.25
CA GLU A 185 -0.14 1.05 -9.92
C GLU A 185 -1.46 1.79 -9.69
N LEU A 186 -1.94 2.51 -10.70
CA LEU A 186 -3.24 3.17 -10.66
C LEU A 186 -4.35 2.16 -10.95
N THR A 187 -5.41 2.22 -10.18
CA THR A 187 -6.68 1.58 -10.52
C THR A 187 -7.54 2.52 -11.37
N ASP A 188 -8.64 1.99 -11.89
CA ASP A 188 -9.61 2.74 -12.66
C ASP A 188 -10.11 3.97 -11.89
N ASN A 189 -10.28 5.07 -12.63
CA ASN A 189 -10.77 6.35 -12.11
C ASN A 189 -9.86 7.06 -11.08
N MET A 190 -8.67 6.56 -10.80
CA MET A 190 -7.64 7.35 -10.10
C MET A 190 -6.92 8.29 -11.06
N ILE A 191 -6.73 9.52 -10.65
CA ILE A 191 -6.09 10.59 -11.40
C ILE A 191 -4.73 10.87 -10.78
N PRO A 192 -3.61 10.66 -11.50
CA PRO A 192 -2.28 11.05 -11.04
C PRO A 192 -2.18 12.57 -10.96
N VAL A 193 -1.62 13.09 -9.86
CA VAL A 193 -1.54 14.53 -9.67
C VAL A 193 -0.16 14.97 -9.17
N TYR A 194 0.23 16.18 -9.59
CA TYR A 194 1.36 16.92 -9.04
C TYR A 194 0.91 18.26 -8.47
N TYR A 195 1.71 18.83 -7.58
CA TYR A 195 1.40 20.10 -6.95
C TYR A 195 2.11 21.25 -7.65
N ASP A 196 1.35 22.19 -8.20
CA ASP A 196 1.87 23.38 -8.86
C ASP A 196 1.89 24.56 -7.88
N LYS A 197 3.11 25.01 -7.54
CA LYS A 197 3.34 26.16 -6.64
C LYS A 197 3.37 27.51 -7.38
N ALA A 198 3.28 27.52 -8.71
CA ALA A 198 3.57 28.72 -9.52
C ALA A 198 2.57 29.86 -9.38
N SER A 199 1.50 29.73 -8.60
CA SER A 199 0.60 30.83 -8.27
C SER A 199 1.02 31.51 -6.96
N ASP A 200 0.94 32.82 -6.92
CA ASP A 200 1.42 33.69 -5.82
C ASP A 200 0.71 33.52 -4.46
N THR A 201 -0.21 32.58 -4.34
CA THR A 201 -0.99 32.35 -3.10
C THR A 201 -0.85 30.91 -2.61
N GLU A 202 -1.82 30.08 -2.87
CA GLU A 202 -1.79 28.66 -2.54
C GLU A 202 -1.64 27.87 -3.83
N GLY A 203 -0.68 26.95 -3.88
CA GLY A 203 -0.52 26.07 -5.02
C GLY A 203 -1.73 25.15 -5.18
N VAL A 204 -1.88 24.56 -6.34
CA VAL A 204 -3.00 23.69 -6.71
C VAL A 204 -2.52 22.33 -7.18
N TRP A 205 -3.36 21.31 -7.03
CA TRP A 205 -3.12 20.00 -7.60
C TRP A 205 -3.54 19.98 -9.07
N ARG A 206 -2.67 19.44 -9.92
CA ARG A 206 -2.88 19.35 -11.37
C ARG A 206 -2.68 17.94 -11.86
N VAL A 207 -3.34 17.61 -12.97
CA VAL A 207 -3.17 16.33 -13.67
C VAL A 207 -1.71 16.15 -14.05
N ALA A 208 -1.07 15.08 -13.53
CA ALA A 208 0.32 14.73 -13.79
C ALA A 208 0.46 13.86 -15.04
N ASP A 209 1.67 13.84 -15.61
CA ASP A 209 2.01 12.86 -16.63
C ASP A 209 2.06 11.45 -16.04
N ARG A 210 1.03 10.66 -16.31
CA ARG A 210 0.91 9.28 -15.88
C ARG A 210 2.14 8.44 -16.23
N LYS A 211 2.82 8.75 -17.33
CA LYS A 211 4.04 8.05 -17.77
C LYS A 211 5.29 8.56 -17.09
N ASN A 212 5.18 9.69 -16.37
CA ASN A 212 6.27 10.36 -15.70
C ASN A 212 7.50 10.62 -16.61
N LEU A 213 7.25 11.09 -17.83
CA LEU A 213 8.27 11.38 -18.85
C LEU A 213 8.44 12.88 -19.10
N ASN A 214 7.46 13.67 -18.69
CA ASN A 214 7.42 15.11 -18.91
C ASN A 214 7.89 15.85 -17.66
N GLU A 215 9.00 16.54 -17.72
CA GLU A 215 9.57 17.31 -16.61
C GLU A 215 8.61 18.38 -16.06
N THR A 216 7.79 19.01 -16.93
CA THR A 216 6.84 20.05 -16.50
C THR A 216 5.66 19.46 -15.72
N TYR A 217 5.24 18.26 -16.05
CA TYR A 217 4.10 17.56 -15.45
C TYR A 217 4.53 16.31 -14.71
N LYS A 218 5.76 16.33 -14.15
CA LYS A 218 6.37 15.22 -13.41
C LYS A 218 5.41 14.74 -12.32
N TRP A 219 5.18 13.44 -12.27
CA TRP A 219 4.29 12.84 -11.29
C TRP A 219 5.00 12.51 -9.98
N PHE A 220 6.20 11.92 -10.07
CA PHE A 220 6.98 11.53 -8.90
C PHE A 220 8.48 11.53 -9.16
N ASP A 221 9.24 11.76 -8.08
CA ASP A 221 10.69 11.59 -7.99
C ASP A 221 11.05 11.39 -6.52
N TYR A 222 11.31 10.14 -6.13
CA TYR A 222 11.60 9.82 -4.72
C TYR A 222 12.90 10.41 -4.24
N ASN A 223 13.88 10.66 -5.12
CA ASN A 223 15.13 11.34 -4.75
C ASN A 223 14.91 12.81 -4.40
N ASP A 224 13.86 13.43 -4.94
CA ASP A 224 13.44 14.82 -4.68
C ASP A 224 12.29 14.91 -3.67
N PHE A 225 12.05 13.85 -2.88
CA PHE A 225 10.97 13.78 -1.88
C PHE A 225 9.57 13.99 -2.47
N MET A 226 9.43 13.79 -3.76
CA MET A 226 8.18 13.88 -4.50
C MET A 226 7.58 12.46 -4.63
N TRP A 227 6.92 12.00 -3.57
CA TRP A 227 6.23 10.72 -3.61
C TRP A 227 5.00 10.82 -4.53
N ALA A 228 4.67 9.76 -5.25
CA ALA A 228 3.55 9.80 -6.19
C ALA A 228 2.22 10.00 -5.47
N ASN A 229 1.44 10.95 -5.96
CA ASN A 229 0.10 11.24 -5.44
C ASN A 229 -0.96 10.96 -6.52
N ALA A 230 -2.09 10.43 -6.08
CA ALA A 230 -3.27 10.26 -6.92
C ALA A 230 -4.53 10.65 -6.15
N VAL A 231 -5.58 11.00 -6.88
CA VAL A 231 -6.86 11.39 -6.30
C VAL A 231 -8.00 10.64 -6.96
N THR A 232 -9.10 10.49 -6.24
CA THR A 232 -10.42 10.18 -6.78
C THR A 232 -11.31 11.40 -6.68
N VAL A 233 -12.25 11.54 -7.59
CA VAL A 233 -13.15 12.71 -7.67
C VAL A 233 -14.61 12.26 -7.73
N LYS A 234 -15.51 13.17 -7.38
CA LYS A 234 -16.96 12.99 -7.51
C LYS A 234 -17.35 12.67 -8.96
N GLU A 235 -18.40 11.86 -9.14
CA GLU A 235 -18.97 11.59 -10.48
C GLU A 235 -19.40 12.89 -11.17
N ASN A 236 -20.17 13.71 -10.45
CA ASN A 236 -20.76 14.96 -10.93
C ASN A 236 -20.34 16.11 -10.00
N GLY A 237 -19.04 16.47 -10.03
CA GLY A 237 -18.50 17.63 -9.34
C GLY A 237 -18.64 18.91 -10.17
N THR A 238 -17.88 19.94 -9.81
CA THR A 238 -17.74 21.17 -10.65
C THR A 238 -17.18 20.80 -12.01
N THR A 239 -16.25 19.85 -12.05
CA THR A 239 -15.81 19.13 -13.24
C THR A 239 -16.14 17.64 -13.04
N SER A 240 -16.71 16.99 -14.03
CA SER A 240 -17.08 15.57 -13.92
C SER A 240 -15.84 14.67 -13.87
N ARG A 241 -15.98 13.48 -13.26
CA ARG A 241 -14.92 12.45 -13.27
C ARG A 241 -14.48 12.12 -14.69
N SER A 242 -15.44 11.94 -15.59
CA SER A 242 -15.15 11.60 -16.98
C SER A 242 -14.38 12.70 -17.72
N ASP A 243 -14.54 13.96 -17.33
CA ASP A 243 -13.80 15.08 -17.92
C ASP A 243 -12.38 15.13 -17.35
N TYR A 244 -12.19 14.92 -16.07
CA TYR A 244 -10.84 14.83 -15.48
C TYR A 244 -10.02 13.68 -16.04
N LEU A 245 -10.63 12.52 -16.29
CA LEU A 245 -9.93 11.37 -16.89
C LEU A 245 -9.48 11.60 -18.33
N LYS A 246 -10.06 12.58 -19.01
CA LYS A 246 -9.71 12.99 -20.38
C LYS A 246 -8.96 14.32 -20.44
N ALA A 247 -8.73 14.93 -19.27
CA ALA A 247 -8.15 16.27 -19.21
C ALA A 247 -6.70 16.27 -19.68
N ASP A 248 -6.28 17.37 -20.26
CA ASP A 248 -4.90 17.61 -20.64
C ASP A 248 -3.99 17.66 -19.40
N LEU A 249 -2.72 17.30 -19.59
CA LEU A 249 -1.71 17.44 -18.55
C LEU A 249 -1.64 18.89 -18.05
N GLY A 250 -1.52 19.07 -16.75
CA GLY A 250 -1.50 20.37 -16.11
C GLY A 250 -2.90 20.97 -15.81
N THR A 251 -3.99 20.30 -16.19
CA THR A 251 -5.34 20.71 -15.81
C THR A 251 -5.48 20.69 -14.28
N GLU A 252 -6.02 21.75 -13.69
CA GLU A 252 -6.28 21.83 -12.25
C GLU A 252 -7.35 20.81 -11.83
N VAL A 253 -7.07 20.06 -10.76
CA VAL A 253 -8.05 19.18 -10.10
C VAL A 253 -8.53 19.90 -8.83
N LYS A 254 -9.75 20.39 -8.90
CA LYS A 254 -10.31 21.21 -7.82
C LYS A 254 -10.51 20.43 -6.54
N MET A 255 -10.08 21.00 -5.40
CA MET A 255 -10.18 20.35 -4.09
C MET A 255 -11.64 20.01 -3.71
N GLU A 256 -12.62 20.80 -4.15
CA GLU A 256 -14.04 20.55 -3.91
C GLU A 256 -14.57 19.29 -4.61
N ASP A 257 -13.96 18.91 -5.74
CA ASP A 257 -14.34 17.70 -6.51
C ASP A 257 -13.65 16.44 -5.98
N ILE A 258 -12.51 16.58 -5.29
CA ILE A 258 -11.76 15.45 -4.75
C ILE A 258 -12.55 14.74 -3.65
N THR A 259 -12.60 13.42 -3.67
CA THR A 259 -13.15 12.60 -2.61
C THR A 259 -12.07 11.95 -1.75
N THR A 260 -10.99 11.47 -2.37
CA THR A 260 -9.83 10.92 -1.65
C THR A 260 -8.51 11.33 -2.29
N MET A 261 -7.49 11.45 -1.45
CA MET A 261 -6.10 11.69 -1.83
C MET A 261 -5.23 10.54 -1.32
N TRP A 262 -4.37 10.01 -2.19
CA TRP A 262 -3.54 8.84 -1.94
C TRP A 262 -2.07 9.15 -2.23
N VAL A 263 -1.19 8.45 -1.51
CA VAL A 263 0.27 8.49 -1.72
C VAL A 263 0.77 7.08 -1.93
N TRP A 264 1.55 6.85 -2.99
CA TRP A 264 2.15 5.56 -3.27
C TRP A 264 3.35 5.29 -2.40
N ILE A 265 3.34 4.16 -1.73
CA ILE A 265 4.47 3.61 -0.97
C ILE A 265 5.01 2.44 -1.78
N PRO A 266 6.09 2.62 -2.55
CA PRO A 266 6.66 1.55 -3.36
C PRO A 266 7.29 0.48 -2.48
N ARG A 267 7.26 -0.76 -2.96
CA ARG A 267 7.93 -1.90 -2.32
C ARG A 267 9.40 -1.61 -2.07
N TYR A 268 9.85 -1.95 -0.87
CA TYR A 268 11.24 -1.81 -0.49
C TYR A 268 11.68 -2.89 0.50
N LYS A 269 12.98 -3.10 0.56
CA LYS A 269 13.66 -3.80 1.64
C LYS A 269 14.40 -2.83 2.53
N TYR A 270 14.53 -3.17 3.80
CA TYR A 270 15.24 -2.34 4.77
C TYR A 270 16.25 -3.14 5.57
N GLN A 271 17.26 -2.45 6.08
CA GLN A 271 18.26 -3.03 6.96
C GLN A 271 17.77 -2.99 8.40
N ILE A 272 17.67 -4.17 9.05
CA ILE A 272 17.30 -4.27 10.45
C ILE A 272 18.37 -3.57 11.32
N PHE A 273 17.94 -2.73 12.24
CA PHE A 273 18.81 -1.90 13.07
C PHE A 273 18.65 -2.15 14.58
N ASN A 274 17.68 -2.96 14.99
CA ASN A 274 17.50 -3.39 16.38
C ASN A 274 16.99 -4.84 16.44
N GLY A 275 17.83 -5.79 15.96
CA GLY A 275 17.46 -7.20 15.83
C GLY A 275 17.41 -7.97 17.15
N ASN A 276 18.14 -7.51 18.17
CA ASN A 276 18.34 -8.23 19.43
C ASN A 276 17.51 -7.68 20.60
N ASN A 277 16.42 -6.97 20.33
CA ASN A 277 15.63 -6.27 21.38
C ASN A 277 16.45 -5.25 22.19
N GLU A 278 17.46 -4.66 21.58
CA GLU A 278 18.25 -3.59 22.16
C GLU A 278 17.50 -2.25 22.00
N LEU A 279 17.88 -1.28 22.82
CA LEU A 279 17.39 0.08 22.63
C LEU A 279 18.11 0.74 21.45
N SER A 280 17.36 1.45 20.61
CA SER A 280 17.91 2.16 19.47
C SER A 280 17.78 3.67 19.61
N ASN A 281 18.75 4.41 19.11
CA ASN A 281 18.68 5.85 18.96
C ASN A 281 18.10 6.21 17.60
N GLU A 282 17.42 7.35 17.55
CA GLU A 282 16.90 7.91 16.30
C GLU A 282 18.02 8.02 15.25
N GLN A 283 17.77 7.44 14.09
CA GLN A 283 18.75 7.32 13.01
C GLN A 283 18.06 7.22 11.65
N GLU A 284 18.81 7.40 10.58
CA GLU A 284 18.35 7.08 9.24
C GLU A 284 18.11 5.57 9.09
N ILE A 285 16.94 5.20 8.58
CA ILE A 285 16.63 3.82 8.23
C ILE A 285 17.07 3.57 6.80
N LYS A 286 17.96 2.59 6.62
CA LYS A 286 18.50 2.25 5.29
C LYS A 286 17.49 1.43 4.51
N ILE A 287 16.98 2.04 3.46
CA ILE A 287 15.98 1.47 2.55
C ILE A 287 16.60 1.35 1.16
N THR A 288 16.25 0.27 0.48
CA THR A 288 16.48 0.08 -0.96
C THR A 288 15.15 -0.35 -1.57
N PHE A 289 14.68 0.36 -2.59
CA PHE A 289 13.52 -0.05 -3.34
C PHE A 289 13.76 -1.38 -4.03
N GLU A 290 12.72 -2.20 -4.14
CA GLU A 290 12.74 -3.48 -4.82
C GLU A 290 11.93 -3.39 -6.10
N HIS A 291 12.48 -3.88 -7.18
CA HIS A 291 11.77 -4.02 -8.45
C HIS A 291 10.92 -5.29 -8.42
N GLY A 292 9.70 -5.16 -8.93
CA GLY A 292 8.79 -6.30 -9.00
C GLY A 292 8.33 -6.77 -7.62
N ILE A 293 8.19 -8.09 -7.47
CA ILE A 293 7.64 -8.73 -6.28
C ILE A 293 8.59 -9.75 -5.64
N ASP A 294 9.80 -9.89 -6.13
CA ASP A 294 10.74 -10.83 -5.54
C ASP A 294 11.10 -10.43 -4.12
N LYS A 295 10.96 -11.39 -3.21
CA LYS A 295 11.14 -11.17 -1.78
C LYS A 295 12.58 -11.38 -1.37
N THR A 296 13.19 -10.37 -0.77
CA THR A 296 14.52 -10.49 -0.17
C THR A 296 14.36 -11.04 1.25
N GLY A 297 14.49 -12.35 1.42
CA GLY A 297 14.36 -13.00 2.72
C GLY A 297 12.98 -12.84 3.35
N THR A 298 12.72 -13.59 4.38
CA THR A 298 11.52 -13.46 5.20
C THR A 298 11.89 -13.42 6.67
N VAL A 299 11.22 -12.55 7.41
CA VAL A 299 11.28 -12.55 8.87
C VAL A 299 10.16 -13.43 9.38
N SER A 300 10.47 -14.58 9.94
CA SER A 300 9.52 -15.40 10.66
C SER A 300 9.66 -15.17 12.16
N CYS A 301 8.62 -14.68 12.78
CA CYS A 301 8.57 -14.52 14.23
C CYS A 301 7.65 -15.59 14.82
N LYS A 302 8.18 -16.37 15.74
CA LYS A 302 7.38 -17.36 16.45
C LYS A 302 6.44 -16.64 17.41
N GLU A 303 5.14 -16.80 17.21
CA GLU A 303 4.13 -16.28 18.12
C GLU A 303 4.16 -17.09 19.43
N ASN A 304 4.60 -16.45 20.50
CA ASN A 304 4.50 -17.04 21.83
C ASN A 304 3.27 -16.46 22.53
N ILE A 305 2.42 -17.33 23.06
CA ILE A 305 1.32 -16.93 23.94
C ILE A 305 1.94 -16.73 25.32
N LEU A 306 2.04 -15.46 25.75
CA LEU A 306 2.57 -15.12 27.07
C LEU A 306 1.47 -15.24 28.12
N THR A 307 1.67 -16.11 29.09
CA THR A 307 0.83 -16.16 30.31
C THR A 307 1.33 -15.17 31.36
N ALA A 308 0.50 -14.85 32.35
CA ALA A 308 0.80 -13.84 33.36
C ALA A 308 2.14 -14.03 34.13
N ASN A 309 2.69 -15.22 34.10
CA ASN A 309 3.92 -15.57 34.84
C ASN A 309 5.15 -15.71 33.91
N ASP A 310 4.99 -15.48 32.63
CA ASP A 310 6.06 -15.69 31.65
C ASP A 310 6.71 -14.36 31.26
N SER A 311 7.62 -13.90 32.12
CA SER A 311 8.41 -12.68 31.90
C SER A 311 9.63 -12.93 30.97
N SER A 312 9.88 -14.17 30.59
CA SER A 312 11.14 -14.59 29.93
C SER A 312 10.99 -14.97 28.46
N SER A 313 9.78 -15.10 27.92
CA SER A 313 9.62 -15.48 26.52
C SER A 313 9.80 -14.26 25.60
N SER A 314 11.02 -14.10 25.11
CA SER A 314 11.27 -13.23 23.95
C SER A 314 10.73 -13.90 22.69
N GLU A 315 9.94 -13.17 21.90
CA GLU A 315 9.62 -13.59 20.55
C GLU A 315 10.93 -13.72 19.77
N THR A 316 11.31 -14.95 19.42
CA THR A 316 12.54 -15.19 18.66
C THR A 316 12.19 -15.13 17.18
N CYS A 317 12.66 -14.08 16.51
CA CYS A 317 12.56 -13.99 15.07
C CYS A 317 13.77 -14.67 14.43
N THR A 318 13.52 -15.54 13.47
CA THR A 318 14.57 -16.26 12.74
C THR A 318 14.58 -15.84 11.29
N ASP A 319 15.78 -15.77 10.73
CA ASP A 319 15.98 -15.70 9.29
C ASP A 319 15.57 -17.03 8.67
N THR A 320 14.55 -17.02 7.84
CA THR A 320 14.04 -18.23 7.20
C THR A 320 14.98 -18.78 6.13
N ILE A 321 15.92 -17.99 5.62
CA ILE A 321 16.89 -18.42 4.61
C ILE A 321 17.98 -19.27 5.24
N ASN A 322 18.48 -18.88 6.43
CA ASN A 322 19.65 -19.48 7.05
C ASN A 322 19.37 -20.13 8.41
N GLY A 323 18.13 -20.07 8.91
CA GLY A 323 17.79 -20.57 10.25
C GLY A 323 18.47 -19.82 11.41
N SER A 324 19.11 -18.68 11.12
CA SER A 324 19.86 -17.88 12.09
C SER A 324 18.95 -16.91 12.82
N ILE A 325 19.29 -16.56 14.05
CA ILE A 325 18.64 -15.46 14.77
C ILE A 325 18.90 -14.15 13.98
N ILE A 326 17.84 -13.40 13.72
CA ILE A 326 17.96 -12.10 13.03
C ILE A 326 18.80 -11.15 13.86
N ASN A 327 19.82 -10.60 13.25
CA ASN A 327 20.69 -9.61 13.85
C ASN A 327 20.64 -8.28 13.06
N ASN A 328 21.23 -7.24 13.62
CA ASN A 328 21.44 -5.98 12.94
C ASN A 328 22.22 -6.20 11.63
N LYS A 329 21.91 -5.40 10.62
CA LYS A 329 22.48 -5.40 9.26
C LYS A 329 21.90 -6.42 8.28
N SER A 330 21.10 -7.38 8.71
CA SER A 330 20.33 -8.19 7.77
C SER A 330 19.30 -7.34 7.04
N THR A 331 19.10 -7.60 5.76
CA THR A 331 18.19 -6.83 4.90
C THR A 331 17.03 -7.70 4.46
N TYR A 332 15.81 -7.21 4.67
CA TYR A 332 14.58 -7.95 4.37
C TYR A 332 13.56 -7.07 3.68
N THR A 333 12.78 -7.67 2.78
CA THR A 333 11.57 -7.03 2.26
C THR A 333 10.65 -6.65 3.41
N HIS A 334 10.13 -5.43 3.38
CA HIS A 334 9.21 -4.96 4.42
C HIS A 334 7.91 -5.77 4.40
N PRO A 335 7.44 -6.29 5.55
CA PRO A 335 6.28 -7.19 5.61
C PRO A 335 4.95 -6.60 5.10
N ALA A 336 4.81 -5.27 5.08
CA ALA A 336 3.61 -4.60 4.57
C ALA A 336 3.32 -4.89 3.08
N PHE A 337 4.33 -5.31 2.32
CA PHE A 337 4.17 -5.62 0.90
C PHE A 337 3.78 -7.08 0.62
N THR A 338 3.48 -7.85 1.68
CA THR A 338 2.81 -9.14 1.59
C THR A 338 1.39 -8.99 2.12
N PHE A 339 0.39 -9.08 1.27
CA PHE A 339 -1.02 -8.93 1.62
C PHE A 339 -1.75 -10.26 1.44
N GLY A 340 -2.00 -10.96 2.55
CA GLY A 340 -2.44 -12.34 2.47
C GLY A 340 -1.37 -13.23 1.83
N ASP A 341 -1.71 -13.83 0.71
CA ASP A 341 -0.82 -14.67 -0.10
C ASP A 341 -0.19 -13.91 -1.28
N GLU A 342 -0.47 -12.61 -1.42
CA GLU A 342 -0.02 -11.78 -2.54
C GLU A 342 1.18 -10.93 -2.16
N GLU A 343 2.15 -10.85 -3.06
CA GLU A 343 3.27 -9.90 -2.99
C GLU A 343 2.95 -8.68 -3.83
N LEU A 344 2.98 -7.50 -3.22
CA LEU A 344 2.62 -6.23 -3.84
C LEU A 344 3.86 -5.47 -4.31
N THR A 345 3.75 -4.72 -5.40
CA THR A 345 4.77 -3.76 -5.87
C THR A 345 4.81 -2.49 -5.03
N GLY A 346 3.79 -2.25 -4.25
CA GLY A 346 3.60 -1.12 -3.35
C GLY A 346 2.15 -1.05 -2.87
N ILE A 347 1.83 -0.03 -2.10
CA ILE A 347 0.48 0.24 -1.60
C ILE A 347 0.15 1.73 -1.75
N TRP A 348 -1.12 2.04 -2.02
CA TRP A 348 -1.64 3.38 -1.88
C TRP A 348 -2.06 3.61 -0.43
N TYR A 349 -1.45 4.57 0.21
CA TYR A 349 -1.76 4.93 1.59
C TYR A 349 -2.51 6.27 1.60
N ALA A 350 -3.59 6.35 2.36
CA ALA A 350 -4.36 7.59 2.47
C ALA A 350 -3.49 8.75 2.92
N LYS A 351 -3.57 9.88 2.22
CA LYS A 351 -2.71 11.05 2.44
C LYS A 351 -2.96 11.72 3.79
N PHE A 352 -4.20 11.68 4.25
CA PHE A 352 -4.68 12.22 5.52
C PHE A 352 -5.43 11.12 6.29
N GLU A 353 -5.65 11.31 7.57
CA GLU A 353 -6.60 10.48 8.31
C GLU A 353 -8.02 10.61 7.70
N MET A 354 -8.86 9.59 7.90
CA MET A 354 -10.20 9.60 7.33
C MET A 354 -11.06 10.71 7.93
N SER A 355 -11.90 11.26 7.08
CA SER A 355 -12.89 12.27 7.42
C SER A 355 -14.24 11.90 6.82
N THR A 356 -15.23 12.71 7.04
CA THR A 356 -16.55 12.53 6.46
C THR A 356 -16.98 13.77 5.70
N ASP A 357 -18.10 13.70 5.03
CA ASP A 357 -18.76 14.81 4.37
C ASP A 357 -18.95 15.98 5.37
N GLN A 358 -18.64 17.20 4.95
CA GLN A 358 -18.80 18.39 5.79
C GLN A 358 -20.25 18.64 6.23
N ASP A 359 -21.21 18.19 5.43
CA ASP A 359 -22.65 18.34 5.70
C ASP A 359 -23.21 17.19 6.54
N SER A 360 -22.41 16.18 6.84
CA SER A 360 -22.87 15.04 7.66
C SER A 360 -23.10 15.45 9.11
N VAL A 361 -24.04 14.79 9.75
CA VAL A 361 -24.30 14.98 11.20
C VAL A 361 -23.04 14.64 12.00
N CYS A 362 -22.25 13.71 11.51
CA CYS A 362 -20.98 13.30 12.11
C CYS A 362 -19.94 14.42 12.11
N ALA A 363 -19.89 15.23 11.05
CA ALA A 363 -19.01 16.40 10.99
C ALA A 363 -19.51 17.56 11.89
N THR A 364 -20.81 17.73 12.03
CA THR A 364 -21.42 18.91 12.71
C THR A 364 -21.67 18.70 14.19
N SER A 365 -22.17 17.54 14.62
CA SER A 365 -22.51 17.27 16.03
C SER A 365 -21.63 16.21 16.70
N GLN A 366 -21.08 15.28 15.95
CA GLN A 366 -20.16 14.23 16.41
C GLN A 366 -20.57 13.58 17.72
N SER A 367 -21.71 12.95 17.74
CA SER A 367 -22.18 12.13 18.85
C SER A 367 -22.00 10.64 18.55
N TYR A 368 -21.85 9.82 19.59
CA TYR A 368 -21.77 8.37 19.45
C TYR A 368 -22.94 7.78 18.68
N ASP A 369 -24.17 8.24 18.98
CA ASP A 369 -25.38 7.70 18.35
C ASP A 369 -25.47 8.01 16.85
N ASN A 370 -24.85 9.11 16.43
CA ASN A 370 -24.91 9.55 15.03
C ASN A 370 -23.77 9.00 14.18
N CYS A 371 -22.62 8.75 14.78
CA CYS A 371 -21.38 8.39 14.07
C CYS A 371 -20.99 6.93 14.20
N ASP A 372 -21.51 6.20 15.20
CA ASP A 372 -21.21 4.76 15.37
C ASP A 372 -22.03 3.91 14.37
N LYS A 373 -21.71 4.09 13.07
CA LYS A 373 -22.39 3.45 11.94
C LYS A 373 -21.39 2.82 11.00
N GLU A 374 -21.82 1.76 10.33
CA GLU A 374 -20.98 0.95 9.43
C GLU A 374 -21.07 1.31 7.95
N ASP A 375 -21.77 2.39 7.62
CA ASP A 375 -22.10 2.80 6.24
C ASP A 375 -21.80 4.27 5.95
N LEU A 376 -20.91 4.88 6.72
CA LEU A 376 -20.52 6.27 6.49
C LEU A 376 -19.60 6.39 5.28
N ASN A 377 -19.83 7.41 4.47
CA ASN A 377 -18.92 7.77 3.40
C ASN A 377 -17.60 8.28 3.99
N VAL A 378 -16.51 7.64 3.60
CA VAL A 378 -15.16 8.02 4.01
C VAL A 378 -14.57 8.97 2.99
N TYR A 379 -14.10 10.13 3.42
CA TYR A 379 -13.31 11.06 2.63
C TYR A 379 -11.87 11.10 3.14
N VAL A 380 -10.93 11.38 2.25
CA VAL A 380 -9.52 11.60 2.59
C VAL A 380 -9.09 12.93 2.00
N LYS A 381 -9.28 13.99 2.77
CA LYS A 381 -9.07 15.37 2.33
C LYS A 381 -8.49 16.22 3.47
N PRO A 382 -7.75 17.31 3.15
CA PRO A 382 -7.33 18.27 4.17
C PRO A 382 -8.51 19.18 4.58
N ASP A 383 -8.38 19.81 5.74
CA ASP A 383 -9.34 20.75 6.34
C ASP A 383 -10.74 20.16 6.59
N HIS A 384 -10.83 18.86 6.77
CA HIS A 384 -12.06 18.18 7.14
C HIS A 384 -11.98 17.70 8.59
N ILE A 385 -13.14 17.59 9.23
CA ILE A 385 -13.21 17.02 10.58
C ILE A 385 -12.95 15.53 10.51
N SER A 386 -11.97 15.05 11.29
CA SER A 386 -11.64 13.62 11.37
C SER A 386 -12.85 12.80 11.78
N LEU A 387 -13.11 11.70 11.09
CA LEU A 387 -14.22 10.81 11.40
C LEU A 387 -13.90 10.02 12.67
N ARG A 388 -14.66 10.27 13.72
CA ARG A 388 -14.49 9.70 15.06
C ARG A 388 -15.82 9.21 15.60
N TYR A 389 -15.87 8.79 16.85
CA TYR A 389 -17.06 8.26 17.52
C TYR A 389 -17.59 6.95 16.92
N GLN A 390 -16.71 6.16 16.31
CA GLN A 390 -17.04 4.84 15.78
C GLN A 390 -16.38 3.74 16.61
N LYS A 391 -17.04 2.58 16.72
CA LYS A 391 -16.35 1.33 17.07
C LYS A 391 -15.41 0.95 15.94
N LEU A 392 -14.33 0.29 16.28
CA LEU A 392 -13.32 -0.12 15.30
C LEU A 392 -13.92 -0.96 14.17
N MET A 393 -14.89 -1.84 14.44
CA MET A 393 -15.59 -2.62 13.41
C MET A 393 -16.35 -1.72 12.43
N ASN A 394 -16.96 -0.62 12.90
CA ASN A 394 -17.67 0.31 12.03
C ASN A 394 -16.69 1.12 11.14
N GLU A 395 -15.54 1.54 11.69
CA GLU A 395 -14.45 2.13 10.89
C GLU A 395 -13.96 1.15 9.81
N PHE A 396 -13.69 -0.09 10.22
CA PHE A 396 -13.26 -1.16 9.32
C PHE A 396 -14.26 -1.37 8.18
N LYS A 397 -15.55 -1.50 8.48
CA LYS A 397 -16.57 -1.71 7.46
C LYS A 397 -16.79 -0.49 6.57
N SER A 398 -16.81 0.73 7.14
CA SER A 398 -16.96 1.96 6.34
C SER A 398 -15.82 2.08 5.31
N ILE A 399 -14.60 1.70 5.68
CA ILE A 399 -13.46 1.67 4.77
C ILE A 399 -13.63 0.57 3.71
N ARG A 400 -14.03 -0.65 4.09
CA ARG A 400 -14.30 -1.73 3.11
C ARG A 400 -15.39 -1.35 2.11
N ASN A 401 -16.39 -0.60 2.55
CA ASN A 401 -17.48 -0.14 1.69
C ASN A 401 -17.06 0.91 0.65
N MET A 402 -15.85 1.48 0.76
CA MET A 402 -15.33 2.42 -0.24
C MET A 402 -15.20 1.80 -1.65
N GLU A 403 -15.09 0.50 -1.75
CA GLU A 403 -14.97 -0.22 -3.03
C GLU A 403 -16.27 -0.90 -3.50
N LEU A 404 -17.39 -0.73 -2.79
CA LEU A 404 -18.65 -1.31 -3.23
C LEU A 404 -19.26 -0.56 -4.42
N PHE A 405 -20.18 -1.22 -5.12
CA PHE A 405 -20.93 -0.62 -6.23
C PHE A 405 -21.57 0.71 -5.82
N ASN A 406 -21.58 1.68 -6.72
CA ASN A 406 -22.07 3.04 -6.49
C ASN A 406 -21.30 3.83 -5.39
N ASN A 407 -20.08 3.44 -5.05
CA ASN A 407 -19.26 4.26 -4.19
C ASN A 407 -19.00 5.66 -4.78
N ILE A 408 -18.81 6.66 -3.90
CA ILE A 408 -18.61 8.06 -4.34
C ILE A 408 -17.25 8.30 -5.00
N HIS A 409 -16.33 7.36 -4.90
CA HIS A 409 -14.94 7.47 -5.37
C HIS A 409 -14.77 7.03 -6.83
N GLY A 410 -15.71 6.24 -7.35
CA GLY A 410 -15.71 5.72 -8.71
C GLY A 410 -14.91 4.44 -8.90
N PHE A 411 -14.57 3.73 -7.85
CA PHE A 411 -14.04 2.39 -7.99
C PHE A 411 -15.11 1.47 -8.60
N ILE A 412 -14.69 0.73 -9.64
CA ILE A 412 -15.61 -0.13 -10.39
C ILE A 412 -15.77 -1.44 -9.62
N GLN A 413 -17.01 -1.84 -9.38
CA GLN A 413 -17.35 -3.06 -8.66
C GLN A 413 -18.67 -3.65 -9.17
N ASN A 414 -18.85 -4.94 -9.00
CA ASN A 414 -20.09 -5.66 -9.30
C ASN A 414 -21.28 -5.07 -8.53
N GLU A 415 -22.42 -4.87 -9.21
CA GLU A 415 -23.62 -4.31 -8.61
C GLU A 415 -24.21 -5.16 -7.47
N ASN A 416 -23.88 -6.46 -7.43
CA ASN A 416 -24.30 -7.39 -6.39
C ASN A 416 -23.22 -7.64 -5.33
N ALA A 417 -22.11 -6.90 -5.36
CA ALA A 417 -21.06 -7.02 -4.35
C ALA A 417 -21.57 -6.56 -2.99
N THR A 418 -21.28 -7.33 -1.96
CA THR A 418 -21.65 -7.01 -0.57
C THR A 418 -20.49 -7.30 0.37
N THR A 419 -20.29 -6.43 1.34
CA THR A 419 -19.24 -6.60 2.36
C THR A 419 -19.77 -7.31 3.59
N SER A 420 -19.07 -8.35 4.03
CA SER A 420 -19.23 -8.89 5.38
C SER A 420 -18.70 -7.91 6.42
N SER A 421 -19.56 -7.40 7.30
CA SER A 421 -19.16 -6.49 8.38
C SER A 421 -18.16 -7.11 9.36
N GLN A 422 -18.09 -8.42 9.42
CA GLN A 422 -17.26 -9.15 10.36
C GLN A 422 -15.93 -9.57 9.76
N THR A 423 -15.95 -10.21 8.58
CA THR A 423 -14.76 -10.77 7.95
C THR A 423 -14.05 -9.78 7.03
N GLY A 424 -14.77 -8.75 6.56
CA GLY A 424 -14.29 -7.82 5.53
C GLY A 424 -14.27 -8.42 4.13
N GLU A 425 -14.73 -9.66 3.96
CA GLU A 425 -14.86 -10.30 2.66
C GLU A 425 -15.91 -9.60 1.83
N ILE A 426 -15.61 -9.36 0.56
CA ILE A 426 -16.58 -8.90 -0.43
C ILE A 426 -17.00 -10.09 -1.27
N THR A 427 -18.32 -10.35 -1.28
CA THR A 427 -18.90 -11.38 -2.15
C THR A 427 -19.16 -10.80 -3.53
N ASN A 428 -19.03 -11.60 -4.58
CA ASN A 428 -19.13 -11.15 -5.99
C ASN A 428 -18.13 -10.02 -6.30
N ASP A 429 -16.94 -10.13 -5.73
CA ASP A 429 -15.85 -9.19 -5.97
C ASP A 429 -15.32 -9.42 -7.40
N ASP A 430 -15.34 -8.39 -8.23
CA ASP A 430 -14.88 -8.44 -9.62
C ASP A 430 -13.90 -7.29 -9.96
N ASN A 431 -13.44 -6.56 -8.95
CA ASN A 431 -12.42 -5.55 -9.15
C ASN A 431 -11.00 -6.05 -8.79
N ASN A 432 -10.00 -5.27 -9.13
CA ASN A 432 -8.59 -5.59 -8.91
C ASN A 432 -7.98 -4.82 -7.72
N ILE A 433 -8.79 -4.33 -6.80
CA ILE A 433 -8.35 -3.58 -5.64
C ILE A 433 -8.84 -4.21 -4.34
N ASP A 434 -8.15 -3.87 -3.27
CA ASP A 434 -8.59 -4.17 -1.91
C ASP A 434 -8.38 -2.91 -1.06
N ILE A 435 -9.47 -2.24 -0.68
CA ILE A 435 -9.42 -1.08 0.21
C ILE A 435 -9.74 -1.55 1.62
N HIS A 436 -8.80 -1.42 2.52
CA HIS A 436 -8.91 -1.89 3.89
C HIS A 436 -8.40 -0.87 4.90
N MET A 437 -8.75 -1.06 6.14
CA MET A 437 -8.26 -0.27 7.24
C MET A 437 -6.78 -0.58 7.48
N GLN A 438 -5.96 0.45 7.62
CA GLN A 438 -4.51 0.33 7.81
C GLN A 438 -4.12 -0.70 8.87
N LYS A 439 -3.09 -1.50 8.58
CA LYS A 439 -2.46 -2.40 9.54
C LYS A 439 -1.26 -1.76 10.24
N ASN A 440 -0.83 -2.31 11.35
CA ASN A 440 0.34 -1.79 12.04
C ASN A 440 1.63 -1.91 11.21
N MET A 441 1.76 -2.98 10.41
CA MET A 441 2.86 -3.14 9.46
C MET A 441 2.86 -2.08 8.36
N GLU A 442 1.70 -1.67 7.87
CA GLU A 442 1.58 -0.63 6.84
C GLU A 442 1.92 0.75 7.39
N TRP A 443 1.50 1.05 8.63
CA TRP A 443 2.00 2.22 9.36
C TRP A 443 3.52 2.21 9.47
N GLY A 444 4.08 1.05 9.82
CA GLY A 444 5.53 0.84 9.90
C GLY A 444 6.24 1.11 8.58
N ALA A 445 5.65 0.67 7.45
CA ALA A 445 6.22 0.92 6.13
C ALA A 445 6.32 2.42 5.82
N VAL A 446 5.28 3.18 6.11
CA VAL A 446 5.30 4.64 5.95
C VAL A 446 6.32 5.29 6.89
N THR A 447 6.35 4.87 8.16
CA THR A 447 7.29 5.39 9.16
C THR A 447 8.74 5.18 8.73
N TYR A 448 9.10 3.98 8.28
CA TYR A 448 10.47 3.67 7.88
C TYR A 448 10.88 4.45 6.63
N LEU A 449 9.98 4.59 5.66
CA LEU A 449 10.24 5.41 4.48
C LEU A 449 10.41 6.91 4.86
N ALA A 450 9.65 7.41 5.83
CA ALA A 450 9.80 8.77 6.35
C ALA A 450 11.16 9.01 7.02
N TYR A 451 11.72 8.00 7.70
CA TYR A 451 13.04 8.05 8.32
C TYR A 451 14.20 7.68 7.38
N SER A 452 13.94 7.44 6.10
CA SER A 452 14.97 7.13 5.11
C SER A 452 15.49 8.37 4.39
N LYS A 453 16.48 8.16 3.54
CA LYS A 453 16.99 9.20 2.63
C LYS A 453 15.93 9.73 1.64
N TYR A 454 14.84 9.03 1.45
CA TYR A 454 13.70 9.39 0.56
C TYR A 454 12.56 10.10 1.29
N GLY A 455 12.64 10.21 2.61
CA GLY A 455 11.65 10.84 3.46
C GLY A 455 12.17 12.09 4.15
N LYS A 456 11.38 12.63 5.06
CA LYS A 456 11.72 13.88 5.76
C LYS A 456 13.05 13.82 6.50
N TYR A 457 13.43 12.66 7.03
CA TYR A 457 14.70 12.48 7.73
C TYR A 457 15.90 12.75 6.82
N GLY A 458 15.83 12.36 5.55
CA GLY A 458 16.85 12.60 4.52
C GLY A 458 16.80 13.99 3.90
N ASN A 459 15.70 14.74 4.08
CA ASN A 459 15.50 16.04 3.47
C ASN A 459 16.35 17.12 4.16
N SER A 460 17.32 17.67 3.41
CA SER A 460 18.30 18.65 3.90
C SER A 460 17.70 19.99 4.35
N LEU A 461 16.44 20.29 4.00
CA LEU A 461 15.72 21.44 4.48
C LEU A 461 15.44 21.38 6.00
N TYR A 462 15.56 20.18 6.59
CA TYR A 462 15.30 19.94 8.01
C TYR A 462 16.55 19.44 8.73
N THR A 463 16.80 19.98 9.92
CA THR A 463 17.97 19.62 10.74
C THR A 463 17.58 19.30 12.17
N GLY A 464 18.39 18.49 12.87
CA GLY A 464 18.14 18.14 14.27
C GLY A 464 16.75 17.53 14.48
N THR A 465 16.03 17.99 15.49
CA THR A 465 14.68 17.51 15.81
C THR A 465 13.61 17.92 14.78
N ASN A 466 13.92 18.88 13.90
CA ASN A 466 12.99 19.28 12.83
C ASN A 466 12.88 18.22 11.72
N LYS A 467 13.78 17.24 11.67
CA LYS A 467 13.64 16.04 10.83
C LYS A 467 12.45 15.18 11.21
N ARG A 468 11.94 15.30 12.43
CA ARG A 468 10.71 14.64 12.88
C ARG A 468 9.50 15.24 12.20
N VAL A 469 8.48 14.43 11.96
CA VAL A 469 7.21 14.88 11.38
C VAL A 469 6.57 15.91 12.32
N TYR A 470 6.25 17.09 11.79
CA TYR A 470 5.58 18.11 12.58
C TYR A 470 4.18 17.67 12.96
N LYS A 471 3.74 18.12 14.13
CA LYS A 471 2.47 17.73 14.68
C LYS A 471 1.31 18.45 14.01
N ASN A 472 0.29 17.69 13.61
CA ASN A 472 -1.03 18.25 13.42
C ASN A 472 -1.60 18.59 14.81
N ASN A 473 -1.55 19.85 15.19
CA ASN A 473 -1.97 20.33 16.50
C ASN A 473 -3.36 21.01 16.48
N TRP A 474 -4.08 20.93 15.34
CA TRP A 474 -5.41 21.52 15.25
C TRP A 474 -6.37 20.81 16.19
N TYR A 475 -6.88 21.55 17.17
CA TYR A 475 -7.76 21.01 18.21
C TYR A 475 -8.73 22.07 18.69
N GLN A 476 -10.00 21.73 18.72
CA GLN A 476 -11.06 22.58 19.27
C GLN A 476 -11.94 21.77 20.24
N GLN A 477 -12.16 22.28 21.42
CA GLN A 477 -13.11 21.73 22.36
C GLN A 477 -14.30 22.69 22.50
N LEU A 478 -15.49 22.19 22.20
CA LEU A 478 -16.76 22.87 22.32
C LEU A 478 -17.65 22.08 23.28
N SER A 479 -17.66 22.44 24.56
CA SER A 479 -18.34 21.67 25.62
C SER A 479 -17.89 20.21 25.67
N SER A 480 -18.73 19.26 25.28
CA SER A 480 -18.43 17.83 25.21
C SER A 480 -17.94 17.36 23.83
N VAL A 481 -17.92 18.25 22.83
CA VAL A 481 -17.47 17.91 21.49
C VAL A 481 -16.00 18.27 21.32
N TYR A 482 -15.24 17.32 20.80
CA TYR A 482 -13.81 17.44 20.56
C TYR A 482 -13.59 17.33 19.05
N ASN A 483 -13.10 18.38 18.42
CA ASN A 483 -12.84 18.40 17.00
C ASN A 483 -11.34 18.34 16.72
N TYR A 484 -10.98 17.54 15.73
CA TYR A 484 -9.68 17.47 15.09
C TYR A 484 -9.91 17.68 13.60
N LYS A 485 -9.02 18.37 12.94
CA LYS A 485 -9.07 18.57 11.49
C LYS A 485 -7.84 17.99 10.82
N THR A 486 -8.04 17.41 9.67
CA THR A 486 -7.01 16.77 8.84
C THR A 486 -6.11 17.79 8.16
N GLY A 487 -4.84 17.43 7.94
CA GLY A 487 -3.93 18.19 7.09
C GLY A 487 -3.45 19.52 7.66
N TYR A 488 -3.38 19.66 8.96
CA TYR A 488 -2.83 20.85 9.62
C TYR A 488 -1.42 20.61 10.17
N SER A 489 -0.72 21.69 10.45
CA SER A 489 0.63 21.69 11.01
C SER A 489 0.80 22.80 12.05
N GLY A 490 1.33 22.46 13.21
CA GLY A 490 1.81 23.41 14.21
C GLY A 490 3.29 23.79 14.03
N TYR A 491 3.85 23.49 12.88
CA TYR A 491 5.24 23.77 12.48
C TYR A 491 6.32 23.44 13.53
N SER A 492 6.03 22.42 14.34
CA SER A 492 6.95 21.76 15.28
C SER A 492 6.47 20.35 15.58
N TYR A 493 7.37 19.41 15.86
CA TYR A 493 7.01 18.01 16.16
C TYR A 493 6.22 17.86 17.49
N ASN A 494 6.29 18.85 18.39
CA ASN A 494 5.63 18.83 19.70
C ASN A 494 4.72 20.06 19.91
N ALA A 495 4.18 20.65 18.87
CA ALA A 495 3.32 21.82 18.92
C ALA A 495 2.17 21.65 19.93
N ALA A 496 1.90 22.69 20.71
CA ALA A 496 0.76 22.71 21.62
C ALA A 496 -0.58 22.76 20.87
N PRO A 497 -1.66 22.19 21.42
CA PRO A 497 -2.99 22.26 20.82
C PRO A 497 -3.42 23.69 20.50
N SER A 498 -3.94 23.94 19.31
CA SER A 498 -4.32 25.30 18.89
C SER A 498 -5.36 25.26 17.77
N THR A 499 -6.14 26.34 17.64
CA THR A 499 -6.95 26.67 16.47
C THR A 499 -6.40 27.86 15.69
N THR A 500 -5.38 28.54 16.23
CA THR A 500 -4.84 29.82 15.68
C THR A 500 -3.36 29.72 15.32
N ASN A 501 -2.55 28.95 16.07
CA ASN A 501 -1.13 28.71 15.78
C ASN A 501 -1.00 27.41 14.98
N VAL A 502 -1.57 27.39 13.83
CA VAL A 502 -1.71 26.22 12.96
C VAL A 502 -1.91 26.69 11.51
N VAL A 503 -1.34 25.99 10.57
CA VAL A 503 -1.44 26.26 9.13
C VAL A 503 -1.84 25.00 8.37
N LEU A 504 -2.37 25.15 7.17
CA LEU A 504 -2.72 24.03 6.31
C LEU A 504 -1.47 23.36 5.74
N TYR A 505 -1.64 22.13 5.33
CA TYR A 505 -0.61 21.22 4.79
C TYR A 505 0.22 21.83 3.65
N ASN A 506 -0.35 22.71 2.86
CA ASN A 506 0.22 23.34 1.68
C ASN A 506 0.85 24.72 1.94
N ASP A 507 0.93 25.16 3.19
CA ASP A 507 1.70 26.36 3.54
C ASP A 507 3.20 26.05 3.40
N LEU A 508 3.80 26.55 2.32
CA LEU A 508 5.22 26.42 1.98
C LEU A 508 6.05 27.62 2.44
N THR A 509 5.60 28.34 3.45
CA THR A 509 6.41 29.38 4.10
C THR A 509 7.64 28.72 4.72
N ASP A 510 8.83 29.13 4.27
CA ASP A 510 10.10 28.67 4.80
C ASP A 510 10.36 29.31 6.18
N LEU A 511 10.59 28.45 7.16
CA LEU A 511 10.93 28.86 8.53
C LEU A 511 12.41 29.24 8.68
N GLY A 512 13.24 28.98 7.65
CA GLY A 512 14.68 29.24 7.65
C GLY A 512 15.48 28.35 8.60
N SER A 513 16.78 28.47 8.54
CA SER A 513 17.74 27.87 9.49
C SER A 513 17.56 26.36 9.76
N GLY A 514 17.16 25.58 8.73
CA GLY A 514 17.00 24.12 8.86
C GLY A 514 15.68 23.70 9.53
N ASN A 515 14.67 24.57 9.55
CA ASN A 515 13.34 24.26 10.03
C ASN A 515 12.36 23.88 8.90
N GLY A 516 12.73 24.10 7.62
CA GLY A 516 11.92 23.77 6.47
C GLY A 516 10.61 24.54 6.40
N TYR A 517 9.56 23.91 5.86
CA TYR A 517 8.27 24.56 5.62
C TYR A 517 7.30 24.40 6.80
N LYS A 518 6.43 25.40 7.00
CA LYS A 518 5.39 25.37 8.06
C LYS A 518 4.42 24.21 7.88
N GLY A 519 3.67 24.20 6.78
CA GLY A 519 2.61 23.23 6.53
C GLY A 519 3.18 21.88 6.09
N ALA A 520 4.01 21.88 5.05
CA ALA A 520 4.62 20.67 4.52
C ALA A 520 5.55 19.97 5.51
N GLY A 521 6.03 20.65 6.54
CA GLY A 521 6.77 20.01 7.63
C GLY A 521 6.01 18.97 8.43
N ALA A 522 4.67 18.93 8.34
CA ALA A 522 3.84 17.90 8.96
C ALA A 522 3.70 16.63 8.11
N SER A 523 4.32 16.59 6.92
CA SER A 523 4.32 15.39 6.08
C SER A 523 5.53 14.50 6.32
N THR A 524 5.41 13.27 5.89
CA THR A 524 6.47 12.24 5.93
C THR A 524 7.66 12.53 5.02
N THR A 525 7.55 13.48 4.08
CA THR A 525 8.62 13.92 3.17
C THR A 525 9.19 15.28 3.51
N GLY A 526 8.48 16.07 4.31
CA GLY A 526 8.76 17.49 4.48
C GLY A 526 8.42 18.34 3.26
N THR A 527 7.71 17.78 2.30
CA THR A 527 7.14 18.45 1.11
C THR A 527 5.63 18.19 1.06
N VAL A 528 4.91 18.80 0.13
CA VAL A 528 3.46 18.57 -0.03
C VAL A 528 3.12 17.13 -0.46
N TYR A 529 4.09 16.37 -0.93
CA TYR A 529 3.87 15.05 -1.54
C TYR A 529 3.78 13.90 -0.54
N GLY A 530 4.14 14.10 0.73
CA GLY A 530 4.09 13.05 1.75
C GLY A 530 2.70 12.85 2.35
N ILE A 531 2.67 11.99 3.37
CA ILE A 531 1.49 11.63 4.17
C ILE A 531 1.46 12.53 5.40
N TYR A 532 0.29 13.01 5.76
CA TYR A 532 0.04 13.91 6.88
C TYR A 532 -0.69 13.18 8.02
N ASP A 533 -0.85 13.88 9.13
CA ASP A 533 -1.58 13.43 10.33
C ASP A 533 -0.95 12.20 11.02
N MET A 534 0.25 11.76 10.59
CA MET A 534 1.01 10.68 11.25
C MET A 534 1.56 11.10 12.62
N ASN A 535 1.51 12.37 12.96
CA ASN A 535 1.83 12.93 14.26
C ASN A 535 0.75 13.95 14.66
N GLY A 536 -0.05 13.64 15.66
CA GLY A 536 -1.19 14.47 16.08
C GLY A 536 -2.47 14.14 15.31
N GLY A 537 -3.37 15.13 15.09
CA GLY A 537 -4.71 14.83 14.59
C GLY A 537 -5.55 14.09 15.63
N ALA A 538 -6.27 13.05 15.24
CA ALA A 538 -6.87 12.07 16.14
C ALA A 538 -5.90 10.91 16.41
N TYR A 539 -6.15 10.08 17.42
CA TYR A 539 -5.51 8.76 17.46
C TYR A 539 -5.99 7.93 16.29
N GLU A 540 -5.09 7.24 15.64
CA GLU A 540 -5.48 6.36 14.55
C GLU A 540 -5.45 4.90 14.98
N TYR A 541 -6.62 4.24 14.97
CA TYR A 541 -6.65 2.80 15.06
C TYR A 541 -5.91 2.18 13.88
N VAL A 542 -5.12 1.17 14.19
CA VAL A 542 -4.54 0.25 13.22
C VAL A 542 -5.07 -1.14 13.52
N MET A 543 -5.20 -1.97 12.48
CA MET A 543 -5.63 -3.36 12.63
C MET A 543 -4.52 -4.24 13.20
N GLY A 544 -4.06 -3.86 14.41
CA GLY A 544 -3.10 -4.59 15.23
C GLY A 544 -3.80 -5.19 16.43
N ASN A 545 -4.08 -6.50 16.39
CA ASN A 545 -4.87 -7.22 17.38
C ASN A 545 -4.01 -8.10 18.27
N MET A 546 -4.11 -7.94 19.59
CA MET A 546 -3.62 -8.93 20.52
C MET A 546 -4.61 -10.10 20.59
N VAL A 547 -4.14 -11.31 20.28
CA VAL A 547 -4.95 -12.53 20.40
C VAL A 547 -5.33 -12.80 21.87
N ASN A 548 -6.37 -13.61 22.07
CA ASN A 548 -6.74 -14.05 23.43
C ASN A 548 -5.77 -15.12 23.94
N SER A 549 -5.98 -15.62 25.16
CA SER A 549 -5.12 -16.62 25.80
C SER A 549 -5.05 -17.97 25.08
N SER A 550 -5.96 -18.24 24.14
CA SER A 550 -5.93 -19.44 23.27
C SER A 550 -5.31 -19.18 21.90
N GLY A 551 -4.82 -17.96 21.62
CA GLY A 551 -4.25 -17.59 20.33
C GLY A 551 -5.27 -17.21 19.25
N ALA A 552 -6.56 -17.09 19.61
CA ALA A 552 -7.61 -16.67 18.70
C ALA A 552 -7.77 -15.14 18.70
N PHE A 553 -8.35 -14.62 17.60
CA PHE A 553 -8.73 -13.22 17.49
C PHE A 553 -9.54 -12.75 18.70
N TYR A 554 -9.26 -11.56 19.20
CA TYR A 554 -9.92 -11.00 20.38
C TYR A 554 -10.57 -9.65 20.06
N SER A 555 -11.86 -9.67 19.75
CA SER A 555 -12.64 -8.47 19.45
C SER A 555 -12.69 -7.47 20.61
N HIS A 556 -12.83 -7.95 21.83
CA HIS A 556 -13.12 -7.13 23.01
C HIS A 556 -14.36 -6.25 22.75
N ASN A 557 -14.23 -4.92 22.84
CA ASN A 557 -15.32 -3.95 22.64
C ASN A 557 -15.38 -3.37 21.20
N ALA A 558 -14.59 -3.92 20.28
CA ALA A 558 -14.45 -3.39 18.92
C ALA A 558 -15.69 -3.62 18.04
N GLY A 559 -16.64 -4.45 18.45
CA GLY A 559 -17.88 -4.73 17.74
C GLY A 559 -17.84 -5.98 16.86
N PHE A 560 -16.69 -6.61 16.65
CA PHE A 560 -16.60 -7.85 15.87
C PHE A 560 -17.20 -9.04 16.63
N THR A 561 -18.05 -9.80 15.96
CA THR A 561 -18.60 -11.07 16.43
C THR A 561 -17.92 -12.29 15.80
N ALA A 562 -17.15 -12.07 14.73
CA ALA A 562 -16.29 -13.05 14.08
C ALA A 562 -14.91 -12.41 13.77
N SER A 563 -13.90 -13.24 13.52
CA SER A 563 -12.58 -12.74 13.11
C SER A 563 -12.62 -12.16 11.71
N PRO A 564 -12.06 -10.98 11.45
CA PRO A 564 -11.72 -10.57 10.10
C PRO A 564 -10.82 -11.60 9.40
N LEU A 565 -10.80 -11.58 8.07
CA LEU A 565 -9.83 -12.38 7.31
C LEU A 565 -8.40 -12.04 7.76
N ALA A 566 -7.54 -13.04 7.81
CA ALA A 566 -6.18 -12.90 8.37
C ALA A 566 -5.34 -11.82 7.67
N LYS A 567 -5.62 -11.53 6.40
CA LYS A 567 -4.94 -10.48 5.63
C LYS A 567 -5.23 -9.05 6.13
N TYR A 568 -6.31 -8.85 6.89
CA TYR A 568 -6.75 -7.53 7.33
C TYR A 568 -6.23 -7.11 8.70
N TYR A 569 -5.52 -7.94 9.43
CA TYR A 569 -4.97 -7.55 10.73
C TYR A 569 -3.64 -8.21 11.06
N ASP A 570 -2.83 -7.50 11.80
CA ASP A 570 -1.59 -8.02 12.38
C ASP A 570 -1.87 -8.64 13.74
N LYS A 571 -1.38 -9.87 13.97
CA LYS A 571 -1.54 -10.58 15.23
C LYS A 571 -0.40 -10.26 16.18
N TYR A 572 -0.72 -10.04 17.44
CA TYR A 572 0.23 -9.89 18.53
C TYR A 572 -0.06 -10.89 19.63
N SER A 573 1.00 -11.40 20.26
CA SER A 573 0.90 -12.41 21.31
C SER A 573 0.08 -11.92 22.51
N TYR A 574 -0.65 -12.84 23.15
CA TYR A 574 -1.43 -12.55 24.34
C TYR A 574 -0.54 -12.09 25.50
N TYR A 575 -1.02 -11.10 26.24
CA TYR A 575 -0.41 -10.62 27.46
C TYR A 575 -1.48 -10.25 28.50
N SER A 576 -1.38 -10.84 29.69
CA SER A 576 -2.45 -10.75 30.68
C SER A 576 -2.44 -9.47 31.52
N THR A 577 -1.32 -8.75 31.55
CA THR A 577 -1.16 -7.56 32.41
C THR A 577 -0.54 -6.40 31.66
N LYS A 578 -0.82 -5.17 32.12
CA LYS A 578 -0.10 -3.99 31.65
C LYS A 578 1.33 -4.05 32.20
N SER A 579 2.28 -4.45 31.37
CA SER A 579 3.71 -4.39 31.68
C SER A 579 4.39 -3.42 30.73
N LEU A 580 5.02 -2.41 31.29
CA LEU A 580 5.47 -1.24 30.55
C LEU A 580 6.83 -1.41 29.88
N ALA A 581 7.70 -2.28 30.43
CA ALA A 581 9.08 -2.25 30.05
C ALA A 581 9.49 -3.33 29.03
N GLN A 582 9.73 -4.53 29.49
CA GLN A 582 10.32 -5.58 28.61
C GLN A 582 9.33 -6.22 27.65
N ALA A 583 8.06 -6.33 28.06
CA ALA A 583 7.03 -6.90 27.20
C ALA A 583 6.80 -6.10 25.92
N SER A 584 7.02 -4.79 25.95
CA SER A 584 6.85 -3.93 24.77
C SER A 584 7.85 -4.27 23.66
N VAL A 585 9.12 -4.44 23.98
CA VAL A 585 10.17 -4.71 22.97
C VAL A 585 10.08 -6.13 22.44
N SER A 586 9.84 -7.12 23.31
CA SER A 586 9.74 -8.52 22.91
C SER A 586 8.48 -8.83 22.08
N ARG A 587 7.44 -8.00 22.15
CA ARG A 587 6.17 -8.20 21.45
C ARG A 587 6.04 -7.43 20.15
N GLY A 588 6.89 -6.44 19.93
CA GLY A 588 6.96 -5.72 18.66
C GLY A 588 7.46 -6.63 17.54
N ARG A 589 6.99 -6.35 16.33
CA ARG A 589 7.41 -7.08 15.15
C ARG A 589 8.42 -6.26 14.35
N PHE A 590 9.24 -6.95 13.57
CA PHE A 590 10.11 -6.27 12.61
C PHE A 590 9.26 -5.63 11.52
N GLY A 591 9.49 -4.35 11.28
CA GLY A 591 8.77 -3.57 10.30
C GLY A 591 7.56 -2.79 10.83
N ASP A 592 7.06 -3.07 12.04
CA ASP A 592 5.87 -2.38 12.58
C ASP A 592 6.16 -1.02 13.24
N ALA A 593 7.38 -0.54 13.15
CA ALA A 593 7.87 0.68 13.79
C ALA A 593 7.61 0.73 15.32
N THR A 594 7.69 -0.43 15.99
CA THR A 594 7.58 -0.53 17.43
C THR A 594 8.85 -1.11 18.06
N LYS A 595 9.23 -2.33 17.67
CA LYS A 595 10.40 -3.03 18.21
C LYS A 595 11.69 -2.25 17.95
N GLU A 596 11.90 -1.90 16.70
CA GLU A 596 13.16 -1.33 16.23
C GLU A 596 13.33 0.14 16.63
N THR A 597 12.22 0.88 16.81
CA THR A 597 12.22 2.29 17.22
C THR A 597 12.10 2.50 18.73
N THR A 598 12.32 1.47 19.53
CA THR A 598 12.28 1.56 20.98
C THR A 598 13.55 2.24 21.49
N LYS A 599 13.38 3.32 22.27
CA LYS A 599 14.46 4.13 22.86
C LYS A 599 14.69 3.84 24.33
N GLY A 600 13.65 3.46 25.04
CA GLY A 600 13.68 3.19 26.46
C GLY A 600 12.49 2.34 26.91
N TYR A 601 12.52 1.92 28.17
CA TYR A 601 11.45 1.11 28.77
C TYR A 601 10.46 1.94 29.58
N VAL A 602 10.31 3.22 29.26
CA VAL A 602 9.45 4.16 29.98
C VAL A 602 8.22 4.48 29.13
N GLU A 603 7.05 4.50 29.76
CA GLU A 603 5.76 4.72 29.10
C GLU A 603 5.76 5.99 28.22
N SER A 604 6.29 7.09 28.73
CA SER A 604 6.23 8.41 28.10
C SER A 604 7.46 8.79 27.26
N THR A 605 8.48 7.94 27.23
CA THR A 605 9.74 8.21 26.50
C THR A 605 10.27 6.96 25.82
N GLY A 606 9.41 5.97 25.61
CA GLY A 606 9.82 4.65 25.12
C GLY A 606 10.11 4.59 23.62
N SER A 607 9.73 5.60 22.83
CA SER A 607 10.01 5.69 21.41
C SER A 607 10.98 6.81 21.06
N TRP A 608 11.44 6.83 19.82
CA TRP A 608 12.43 7.82 19.35
C TRP A 608 12.00 9.27 19.55
N GLU A 609 10.72 9.57 19.46
CA GLU A 609 10.19 10.92 19.56
C GLU A 609 9.67 11.28 20.95
N GLY A 610 9.96 10.47 21.96
CA GLY A 610 9.45 10.66 23.31
C GLY A 610 7.99 10.30 23.50
N SER A 611 7.42 9.58 22.52
CA SER A 611 6.04 9.15 22.48
C SER A 611 5.75 7.95 23.36
N TYR A 612 4.48 7.67 23.59
CA TYR A 612 4.06 6.48 24.31
C TYR A 612 4.44 5.19 23.59
N ARG A 613 4.70 4.14 24.38
CA ARG A 613 4.93 2.79 23.91
C ARG A 613 4.20 1.81 24.84
N ILE A 614 2.91 1.63 24.57
CA ILE A 614 2.06 0.73 25.36
C ILE A 614 1.48 -0.32 24.41
N PHE A 615 2.05 -1.53 24.46
CA PHE A 615 1.53 -2.65 23.69
C PHE A 615 0.15 -3.09 24.19
N PRO A 616 -0.70 -3.62 23.29
CA PRO A 616 -1.96 -4.22 23.69
C PRO A 616 -1.77 -5.30 24.77
N TYR A 617 -2.69 -5.32 25.73
CA TYR A 617 -2.72 -6.28 26.83
C TYR A 617 -4.17 -6.63 27.15
N TYR A 618 -4.39 -7.61 28.02
CA TYR A 618 -5.74 -8.01 28.41
C TYR A 618 -6.56 -6.81 28.88
N GLY A 619 -7.73 -6.60 28.29
CA GLY A 619 -8.57 -5.41 28.49
C GLY A 619 -8.36 -4.28 27.47
N PHE A 620 -7.24 -4.28 26.74
CA PHE A 620 -6.92 -3.27 25.72
C PHE A 620 -6.20 -3.95 24.55
N SER A 621 -6.97 -4.69 23.73
CA SER A 621 -6.46 -5.62 22.73
C SER A 621 -6.12 -4.99 21.38
N TRP A 622 -6.33 -3.70 21.20
CA TRP A 622 -6.12 -2.99 19.92
C TRP A 622 -5.06 -1.92 20.05
N SER A 623 -4.41 -1.63 18.93
CA SER A 623 -3.36 -0.61 18.82
C SER A 623 -3.89 0.67 18.18
N THR A 624 -3.41 1.81 18.68
CA THR A 624 -3.53 3.11 18.02
C THR A 624 -2.16 3.74 17.84
N ARG A 625 -2.04 4.61 16.83
CA ARG A 625 -0.80 5.27 16.42
C ARG A 625 -0.96 6.79 16.35
N GLY A 626 0.18 7.50 16.15
CA GLY A 626 0.21 8.94 15.83
C GLY A 626 0.08 9.89 17.02
N GLY A 627 -0.50 9.44 18.13
CA GLY A 627 -0.90 10.35 19.19
C GLY A 627 -2.09 11.22 18.80
N ARG A 628 -2.34 12.31 19.52
CA ARG A 628 -3.44 13.22 19.18
C ARG A 628 -3.08 14.69 19.39
N ALA A 629 -3.75 15.58 18.68
CA ALA A 629 -3.54 17.02 18.75
C ALA A 629 -3.69 17.60 20.14
N SER A 630 -4.64 17.10 20.94
CA SER A 630 -4.95 17.61 22.29
C SER A 630 -3.91 17.29 23.36
N ILE A 631 -2.88 16.51 23.06
CA ILE A 631 -1.79 16.15 24.01
C ILE A 631 -0.50 16.79 23.53
N SER A 632 0.10 17.67 24.32
CA SER A 632 1.29 18.43 23.89
C SER A 632 2.58 17.64 23.79
N SER A 633 2.79 16.60 24.60
CA SER A 633 4.11 15.94 24.74
C SER A 633 4.14 14.46 24.35
N TYR A 634 3.01 13.87 23.99
CA TYR A 634 2.86 12.43 23.80
C TYR A 634 2.21 12.10 22.45
N SER A 635 2.78 12.62 21.39
CA SER A 635 2.39 12.32 20.02
C SER A 635 3.63 12.17 19.16
N GLY A 636 3.54 11.41 18.11
CA GLY A 636 4.64 11.16 17.20
C GLY A 636 4.37 9.95 16.32
N ILE A 637 4.98 9.91 15.16
CA ILE A 637 4.82 8.82 14.20
C ILE A 637 5.14 7.43 14.78
N ASN A 638 6.00 7.37 15.83
CA ASN A 638 6.36 6.15 16.54
C ASN A 638 5.47 5.89 17.77
N ASP A 639 4.45 6.69 18.02
CA ASP A 639 3.52 6.48 19.12
C ASP A 639 2.75 5.17 19.00
N LEU A 640 2.55 4.50 20.13
CA LEU A 640 1.77 3.28 20.24
C LEU A 640 1.02 3.27 21.56
N ILE A 641 -0.29 3.27 21.51
CA ILE A 641 -1.16 3.16 22.68
C ILE A 641 -2.14 2.01 22.48
N SER A 642 -2.39 1.25 23.52
CA SER A 642 -3.39 0.20 23.53
C SER A 642 -4.77 0.71 23.91
N LEU A 643 -5.78 0.31 23.17
CA LEU A 643 -7.20 0.59 23.42
C LEU A 643 -8.03 -0.69 23.27
N ASN A 644 -9.30 -0.61 23.61
CA ASN A 644 -10.20 -1.77 23.59
C ASN A 644 -11.15 -1.84 22.39
N GLY A 645 -10.99 -0.94 21.41
CA GLY A 645 -11.77 -0.93 20.16
C GLY A 645 -13.16 -0.28 20.26
N TYR A 646 -13.55 0.28 21.41
CA TYR A 646 -14.83 0.94 21.55
C TYR A 646 -14.84 2.33 20.92
N SER A 647 -16.04 2.85 20.67
CA SER A 647 -16.27 4.20 20.14
C SER A 647 -15.74 5.27 21.09
N THR A 648 -14.92 6.17 20.59
CA THR A 648 -14.35 7.29 21.36
C THR A 648 -14.41 8.60 20.63
N ILE A 649 -14.30 9.67 21.41
CA ILE A 649 -14.16 11.04 20.91
C ILE A 649 -12.77 11.35 20.34
N PHE A 650 -11.84 10.41 20.42
CA PHE A 650 -10.43 10.65 20.14
C PHE A 650 -9.88 9.86 18.96
N ASN A 651 -10.56 8.79 18.55
CA ASN A 651 -10.02 7.81 17.63
C ASN A 651 -10.64 7.96 16.23
N SER A 652 -9.80 7.86 15.24
CA SER A 652 -10.06 7.78 13.82
C SER A 652 -9.24 6.64 13.22
N SER A 653 -9.13 6.58 11.93
CA SER A 653 -8.26 5.66 11.19
C SER A 653 -7.95 6.22 9.80
N ARG A 654 -7.37 5.39 8.92
CA ARG A 654 -7.21 5.70 7.51
C ARG A 654 -7.28 4.47 6.63
N PRO A 655 -7.72 4.59 5.38
CA PRO A 655 -7.70 3.52 4.41
C PRO A 655 -6.32 3.31 3.78
N VAL A 656 -6.09 2.06 3.39
CA VAL A 656 -5.00 1.61 2.52
C VAL A 656 -5.64 0.91 1.33
N LEU A 657 -5.09 1.11 0.13
CA LEU A 657 -5.53 0.47 -1.09
C LEU A 657 -4.38 -0.37 -1.65
N ALA A 658 -4.59 -1.67 -1.69
CA ALA A 658 -3.76 -2.61 -2.41
C ALA A 658 -4.35 -2.82 -3.82
N VAL A 659 -3.49 -2.83 -4.84
CA VAL A 659 -3.90 -3.23 -6.18
C VAL A 659 -3.61 -4.71 -6.31
N SER A 660 -4.66 -5.53 -6.34
CA SER A 660 -4.56 -6.96 -6.59
C SER A 660 -4.21 -7.19 -8.06
N ARG A 661 -3.48 -8.26 -8.31
CA ARG A 661 -3.08 -8.64 -9.67
C ARG A 661 -4.04 -9.60 -10.33
N GLU A 662 -5.12 -9.97 -9.66
CA GLU A 662 -6.22 -10.69 -10.27
C GLU A 662 -6.97 -9.76 -11.23
N PHE A 663 -7.01 -10.10 -12.50
CA PHE A 663 -7.83 -9.43 -13.50
C PHE A 663 -9.09 -10.26 -13.75
N PRO A 664 -10.23 -9.91 -13.15
CA PRO A 664 -11.46 -10.69 -13.27
C PRO A 664 -11.96 -10.89 -14.71
N TRP A 665 -11.70 -9.92 -15.60
CA TRP A 665 -12.11 -9.99 -17.01
C TRP A 665 -11.27 -10.89 -17.92
N LEU A 666 -10.25 -11.56 -17.43
CA LEU A 666 -9.56 -12.60 -18.18
C LEU A 666 -10.28 -13.95 -18.11
N SER A 667 -11.44 -13.99 -17.43
CA SER A 667 -12.28 -15.19 -17.32
C SER A 667 -13.39 -15.30 -18.35
N GLU A 668 -13.56 -14.35 -19.29
CA GLU A 668 -14.52 -14.43 -20.40
C GLU A 668 -13.87 -14.81 -21.74
#